data_3309d46171c64c983340cfe47091a615
#
_entry.id   3309d46171c64c983340cfe47091a615
#
_cell.length_a   1.000
_cell.length_b   1.000
_cell.length_c   1.000
_cell.angle_alpha   90.00
_cell.angle_beta   90.00
_cell.angle_gamma   90.00
#
_symmetry.space_group_name_H-M   'P 1'
#
loop_
_entity.id
_entity.type
_entity.pdbx_description
1 polymer ?
#
loop_
_entity_poly.entity_id
_entity_poly.type
_entity_poly.pdbx_seq_one_letter_code
_entity_poly.pdbx_strand_id
1 'polypeptide(L)'
;MNNNEMSNIQSQLEQEDSVDIKSWIVKFLSYWYLFLIFGFLAVVGGYLFNRYADRVYQVSSTIYIKEQKMGMDAAAMMTGMNFRNRGNVDNEIDVLRSRMLAEKTLKKLDFDVSYFAKGRISTVEQYGDNPFTVEIDYSEPQMVGVVYNVALLDDGRFKLSAESKGAAIYDFANDMFVGRKENIAISGVYNFGDTIRNGNNVFRIILNKHYNYDRDSKTKLMFRLNDLNSQIKMMSNMSVATTSKESTILLVTLKGSNPRKITTYLNQLCSEFVLRDLESKNRVSENTIMFIDNELVGIQENLNKAEVDLQNFQQGNDFMNLSTQAEDLFNYLKEQERRRAELKLNLKYYNDLKEYVTENLNEPDKLIAPSAMGIQEPLLNSLVSKLVELSSKKSIQLITSTEKNPIVVTIDQQISQTKQTLLENINNMINNAKLTLKEIAGNISNLDVQVKSLPETQRQLIGYERKFAYSENLYNFLMERRSEAQILKASNTPDNEVIDVASLSLVRMVSPVVMKNYLFAIMLGLLIPVAYILLKEFFNTKVLERKDVEKVTKFPIIGQIPLVLTNHPDSKTLVIESPKSHAAEAFRSIRTNIDYIVQGKEKSTVMVTGDIASVGKTYISINLASIYALYGKKTVLVGFDLRKPRLYQEFGLSNKVGVSSYLANKASLTDIVQSSGKLPSLDVICAGPVPPNPAELIASKRCAELFAELKEKYDYIIMDTPPLALVTDSLLLVKYCDATTYVVRQGVTNKKVFGYCIKDLEERGIKANIIINGIKYSGTYGYRYSYGYGYGYGYGYGNSYGYYGSDEKQKDNDAS
;
A
#
# COMPACT_ATOMS: atom_id res chain seq x y z
N MET A 1 -16.11 47.97 28.66
CA MET A 1 -15.76 47.75 27.24
C MET A 1 -17.05 47.51 26.51
N ASN A 2 -17.39 48.43 25.59
CA ASN A 2 -18.69 48.45 24.86
C ASN A 2 -18.77 47.33 23.82
N ASN A 3 -19.92 46.69 23.69
CA ASN A 3 -20.21 45.65 22.68
C ASN A 3 -19.89 46.09 21.22
N ASN A 4 -19.82 47.40 20.96
CA ASN A 4 -19.43 47.95 19.67
C ASN A 4 -17.90 47.88 19.38
N GLU A 5 -17.06 47.83 20.42
CA GLU A 5 -15.61 47.66 20.25
C GLU A 5 -15.25 46.20 20.01
N MET A 6 -15.98 45.26 20.65
CA MET A 6 -15.80 43.84 20.37
C MET A 6 -16.29 43.44 18.96
N SER A 7 -17.39 43.99 18.46
CA SER A 7 -17.86 43.73 17.09
C SER A 7 -16.90 44.31 16.03
N ASN A 8 -16.27 45.44 16.30
CA ASN A 8 -15.27 46.06 15.41
C ASN A 8 -13.92 45.28 15.44
N ILE A 9 -13.52 44.71 16.59
CA ILE A 9 -12.34 43.87 16.67
C ILE A 9 -12.60 42.52 15.99
N GLN A 10 -13.78 41.96 16.14
CA GLN A 10 -14.18 40.71 15.50
C GLN A 10 -14.33 40.85 13.97
N SER A 11 -14.86 41.99 13.47
CA SER A 11 -14.92 42.29 12.04
C SER A 11 -13.53 42.62 11.43
N GLN A 12 -12.59 43.11 12.22
CA GLN A 12 -11.20 43.33 11.80
C GLN A 12 -10.40 42.03 11.78
N LEU A 13 -10.72 41.03 12.64
CA LEU A 13 -10.09 39.68 12.65
C LEU A 13 -10.65 38.79 11.53
N GLU A 14 -11.89 39.00 11.09
CA GLU A 14 -12.50 38.26 9.95
C GLU A 14 -12.08 38.76 8.56
N GLN A 15 -11.40 39.91 8.47
CA GLN A 15 -10.86 40.45 7.20
C GLN A 15 -9.43 39.97 6.89
N GLU A 16 -8.76 39.27 7.81
CA GLU A 16 -7.47 38.62 7.55
C GLU A 16 -7.70 37.21 7.07
N ASP A 17 -7.40 36.96 5.79
CA ASP A 17 -7.29 35.66 5.09
C ASP A 17 -8.52 35.11 4.35
N SER A 18 -9.25 35.92 3.67
CA SER A 18 -10.00 35.41 2.51
C SER A 18 -8.99 35.11 1.38
N VAL A 19 -8.60 33.85 1.25
CA VAL A 19 -7.81 33.38 0.11
C VAL A 19 -8.56 33.76 -1.16
N ASP A 20 -8.03 34.69 -1.95
CA ASP A 20 -8.64 35.12 -3.21
C ASP A 20 -8.54 33.99 -4.23
N ILE A 21 -9.53 33.07 -4.15
CA ILE A 21 -9.62 31.86 -5.01
C ILE A 21 -9.51 32.25 -6.49
N LYS A 22 -10.04 33.41 -6.86
CA LYS A 22 -10.04 33.91 -8.25
C LYS A 22 -8.61 34.20 -8.74
N SER A 23 -7.77 34.81 -7.89
CA SER A 23 -6.36 35.08 -8.22
C SER A 23 -5.55 33.77 -8.36
N TRP A 24 -5.84 32.78 -7.52
CA TRP A 24 -5.21 31.46 -7.61
C TRP A 24 -5.60 30.72 -8.89
N ILE A 25 -6.89 30.74 -9.27
CA ILE A 25 -7.35 30.12 -10.53
C ILE A 25 -6.64 30.74 -11.72
N VAL A 26 -6.53 32.08 -11.78
CA VAL A 26 -5.82 32.79 -12.88
C VAL A 26 -4.32 32.38 -12.89
N LYS A 27 -3.69 32.26 -11.73
CA LYS A 27 -2.31 31.78 -11.63
C LYS A 27 -2.15 30.36 -12.15
N PHE A 28 -3.02 29.44 -11.76
CA PHE A 28 -2.98 28.06 -12.28
C PHE A 28 -3.23 28.02 -13.79
N LEU A 29 -4.18 28.79 -14.30
CA LEU A 29 -4.43 28.89 -15.73
C LEU A 29 -3.26 29.48 -16.52
N SER A 30 -2.45 30.37 -15.93
CA SER A 30 -1.24 30.89 -16.60
C SER A 30 -0.13 29.83 -16.77
N TYR A 31 -0.18 28.73 -16.00
CA TYR A 31 0.75 27.59 -16.09
C TYR A 31 0.10 26.33 -16.68
N TRP A 32 -1.02 26.46 -17.44
CA TRP A 32 -1.77 25.32 -18.01
C TRP A 32 -0.92 24.31 -18.77
N TYR A 33 0.15 24.80 -19.45
CA TYR A 33 1.09 23.96 -20.19
C TYR A 33 1.84 22.95 -19.29
N LEU A 34 2.11 23.29 -18.02
CA LEU A 34 2.74 22.37 -17.08
C LEU A 34 1.80 21.20 -16.76
N PHE A 35 0.51 21.48 -16.60
CA PHE A 35 -0.49 20.44 -16.35
C PHE A 35 -0.61 19.49 -17.54
N LEU A 36 -0.52 19.99 -18.76
CA LEU A 36 -0.51 19.14 -19.97
C LEU A 36 0.76 18.28 -20.05
N ILE A 37 1.93 18.86 -19.81
CA ILE A 37 3.21 18.14 -19.89
C ILE A 37 3.26 17.04 -18.81
N PHE A 38 3.02 17.40 -17.56
CA PHE A 38 3.07 16.41 -16.46
C PHE A 38 1.91 15.41 -16.53
N GLY A 39 0.73 15.82 -16.98
CA GLY A 39 -0.38 14.93 -17.27
C GLY A 39 -0.04 13.90 -18.34
N PHE A 40 0.54 14.33 -19.45
CA PHE A 40 1.01 13.43 -20.51
C PHE A 40 2.10 12.47 -20.00
N LEU A 41 3.11 12.98 -19.29
CA LEU A 41 4.17 12.15 -18.72
C LEU A 41 3.60 11.12 -17.71
N ALA A 42 2.62 11.52 -16.91
CA ALA A 42 1.94 10.63 -15.96
C ALA A 42 1.19 9.50 -16.67
N VAL A 43 0.46 9.81 -17.76
CA VAL A 43 -0.25 8.79 -18.55
C VAL A 43 0.74 7.84 -19.22
N VAL A 44 1.83 8.35 -19.80
CA VAL A 44 2.89 7.52 -20.38
C VAL A 44 3.56 6.66 -19.32
N GLY A 45 3.88 7.21 -18.16
CA GLY A 45 4.42 6.47 -17.01
C GLY A 45 3.47 5.37 -16.52
N GLY A 46 2.17 5.69 -16.38
CA GLY A 46 1.12 4.72 -16.04
C GLY A 46 0.97 3.61 -17.07
N TYR A 47 1.05 3.95 -18.36
CA TYR A 47 1.05 2.96 -19.44
C TYR A 47 2.26 2.03 -19.37
N LEU A 48 3.47 2.60 -19.23
CA LEU A 48 4.69 1.79 -19.10
C LEU A 48 4.64 0.90 -17.87
N PHE A 49 4.21 1.43 -16.73
CA PHE A 49 4.04 0.63 -15.52
C PHE A 49 3.05 -0.53 -15.73
N ASN A 50 1.85 -0.26 -16.26
CA ASN A 50 0.85 -1.29 -16.53
C ASN A 50 1.32 -2.31 -17.59
N ARG A 51 2.15 -1.89 -18.54
CA ARG A 51 2.69 -2.76 -19.59
C ARG A 51 3.73 -3.74 -19.09
N TYR A 52 4.56 -3.32 -18.11
CA TYR A 52 5.74 -4.07 -17.66
C TYR A 52 5.62 -4.63 -16.24
N ALA A 53 4.59 -4.26 -15.49
CA ALA A 53 4.34 -4.83 -14.16
C ALA A 53 4.04 -6.33 -14.26
N ASP A 54 4.54 -7.08 -13.29
CA ASP A 54 4.29 -8.52 -13.17
C ASP A 54 2.79 -8.79 -12.99
N ARG A 55 2.27 -9.71 -13.81
CA ARG A 55 0.87 -10.10 -13.77
C ARG A 55 0.65 -11.08 -12.62
N VAL A 56 -0.29 -10.76 -11.75
CA VAL A 56 -0.74 -11.64 -10.68
C VAL A 56 -2.17 -12.06 -10.96
N TYR A 57 -2.38 -13.36 -10.98
CA TYR A 57 -3.67 -14.00 -11.19
C TYR A 57 -4.21 -14.50 -9.86
N GLN A 58 -5.51 -14.62 -9.76
CA GLN A 58 -6.24 -15.16 -8.64
C GLN A 58 -7.22 -16.21 -9.12
N VAL A 59 -7.23 -17.34 -8.42
CA VAL A 59 -8.21 -18.39 -8.60
C VAL A 59 -8.87 -18.70 -7.27
N SER A 60 -10.08 -19.23 -7.29
CA SER A 60 -10.82 -19.62 -6.09
C SER A 60 -11.49 -20.98 -6.27
N SER A 61 -11.68 -21.67 -5.15
CA SER A 61 -12.46 -22.90 -5.01
C SER A 61 -13.34 -22.78 -3.77
N THR A 62 -14.49 -23.44 -3.77
CA THR A 62 -15.40 -23.45 -2.61
C THR A 62 -15.51 -24.85 -2.04
N ILE A 63 -15.41 -24.95 -0.70
CA ILE A 63 -15.52 -26.19 0.05
C ILE A 63 -16.68 -26.08 1.03
N TYR A 64 -17.58 -27.04 1.01
CA TYR A 64 -18.64 -27.19 1.99
C TYR A 64 -18.15 -28.05 3.15
N ILE A 65 -18.31 -27.55 4.37
CA ILE A 65 -18.05 -28.28 5.61
C ILE A 65 -19.40 -28.69 6.19
N LYS A 66 -19.65 -30.00 6.25
CA LYS A 66 -20.87 -30.55 6.84
C LYS A 66 -20.86 -30.38 8.35
N GLU A 67 -21.91 -29.79 8.89
CA GLU A 67 -22.09 -29.72 10.34
C GLU A 67 -22.27 -31.14 10.89
N GLN A 68 -21.34 -31.58 11.71
CA GLN A 68 -21.59 -32.78 12.52
C GLN A 68 -22.70 -32.44 13.53
N LYS A 69 -23.89 -33.01 13.34
CA LYS A 69 -24.92 -33.06 14.39
C LYS A 69 -24.39 -33.97 15.50
N MET A 70 -23.64 -33.42 16.45
CA MET A 70 -23.42 -34.08 17.73
C MET A 70 -24.79 -34.38 18.30
N GLY A 71 -25.05 -35.64 18.63
CA GLY A 71 -26.27 -36.05 19.34
C GLY A 71 -26.50 -35.08 20.49
N MET A 72 -27.74 -34.62 20.64
CA MET A 72 -28.14 -33.60 21.61
C MET A 72 -27.52 -33.91 22.98
N ASP A 73 -26.49 -33.14 23.35
CA ASP A 73 -26.01 -33.16 24.73
C ASP A 73 -27.11 -32.61 25.63
N ALA A 74 -27.70 -33.49 26.41
CA ALA A 74 -28.72 -33.14 27.39
C ALA A 74 -28.24 -32.03 28.35
N ALA A 75 -26.90 -31.88 28.52
CA ALA A 75 -26.27 -30.82 29.30
C ALA A 75 -26.33 -29.45 28.61
N ALA A 76 -26.30 -29.37 27.26
CA ALA A 76 -26.43 -28.11 26.51
C ALA A 76 -27.87 -27.55 26.54
N MET A 77 -28.88 -28.43 26.64
CA MET A 77 -30.28 -28.02 26.81
C MET A 77 -30.55 -27.39 28.20
N MET A 78 -29.79 -27.76 29.22
CA MET A 78 -29.99 -27.25 30.58
C MET A 78 -29.39 -25.87 30.84
N THR A 79 -28.41 -25.45 30.03
CA THR A 79 -27.68 -24.19 30.25
C THR A 79 -28.15 -23.03 29.38
N GLY A 80 -29.07 -23.25 28.43
CA GLY A 80 -29.60 -22.18 27.55
C GLY A 80 -28.54 -21.45 26.69
N MET A 81 -27.29 -21.91 26.69
CA MET A 81 -26.25 -21.35 25.90
C MET A 81 -26.13 -22.08 24.56
N ASN A 82 -26.63 -21.44 23.53
CA ASN A 82 -26.36 -21.82 22.16
C ASN A 82 -24.85 -21.67 21.88
N PHE A 83 -24.04 -22.63 22.24
CA PHE A 83 -22.69 -22.77 21.69
C PHE A 83 -22.81 -23.16 20.22
N ARG A 84 -23.01 -22.15 19.37
CA ARG A 84 -22.87 -22.32 17.91
C ARG A 84 -21.50 -22.92 17.62
N ASN A 85 -21.47 -24.00 16.87
CA ASN A 85 -20.31 -24.83 16.52
C ASN A 85 -19.28 -24.11 15.60
N ARG A 86 -18.92 -22.86 15.93
CA ARG A 86 -17.93 -22.05 15.19
C ARG A 86 -16.52 -22.63 15.27
N GLY A 87 -16.20 -23.33 16.35
CA GLY A 87 -14.87 -23.90 16.56
C GLY A 87 -14.48 -24.95 15.52
N ASN A 88 -15.44 -25.60 14.86
CA ASN A 88 -15.12 -26.61 13.85
C ASN A 88 -14.68 -25.97 12.52
N VAL A 89 -15.37 -24.92 12.05
CA VAL A 89 -15.04 -24.23 10.80
C VAL A 89 -13.70 -23.51 10.88
N ASP A 90 -13.41 -22.86 12.01
CA ASP A 90 -12.13 -22.17 12.22
C ASP A 90 -10.96 -23.18 12.27
N ASN A 91 -11.15 -24.35 12.86
CA ASN A 91 -10.15 -25.42 12.86
C ASN A 91 -9.88 -25.92 11.41
N GLU A 92 -10.93 -26.08 10.59
CA GLU A 92 -10.76 -26.52 9.20
C GLU A 92 -10.06 -25.47 8.33
N ILE A 93 -10.27 -24.18 8.62
CA ILE A 93 -9.49 -23.07 8.00
C ILE A 93 -8.01 -23.21 8.36
N ASP A 94 -7.67 -23.49 9.60
CA ASP A 94 -6.29 -23.65 10.03
C ASP A 94 -5.64 -24.90 9.42
N VAL A 95 -6.40 -25.98 9.28
CA VAL A 95 -5.97 -27.18 8.57
C VAL A 95 -5.66 -26.92 7.11
N LEU A 96 -6.53 -26.18 6.39
CA LEU A 96 -6.29 -25.81 5.00
C LEU A 96 -5.04 -24.95 4.83
N ARG A 97 -4.70 -24.14 5.83
CA ARG A 97 -3.49 -23.29 5.85
C ARG A 97 -2.26 -24.03 6.38
N SER A 98 -2.41 -25.26 6.86
CA SER A 98 -1.32 -25.98 7.51
C SER A 98 -0.20 -26.33 6.54
N ARG A 99 1.04 -26.23 7.04
CA ARG A 99 2.23 -26.66 6.33
C ARG A 99 2.14 -28.13 5.91
N MET A 100 1.61 -29.00 6.77
CA MET A 100 1.51 -30.43 6.52
C MET A 100 0.62 -30.75 5.31
N LEU A 101 -0.52 -30.05 5.16
CA LEU A 101 -1.39 -30.24 4.00
C LEU A 101 -0.74 -29.72 2.72
N ALA A 102 -0.08 -28.53 2.80
CA ALA A 102 0.67 -27.97 1.67
C ALA A 102 1.80 -28.92 1.22
N GLU A 103 2.54 -29.50 2.16
CA GLU A 103 3.60 -30.47 1.89
C GLU A 103 3.04 -31.74 1.21
N LYS A 104 1.98 -32.35 1.77
CA LYS A 104 1.31 -33.51 1.19
C LYS A 104 0.79 -33.23 -0.22
N THR A 105 0.27 -32.02 -0.45
CA THR A 105 -0.20 -31.55 -1.75
C THR A 105 0.94 -31.44 -2.75
N LEU A 106 2.03 -30.77 -2.35
CA LEU A 106 3.18 -30.50 -3.23
C LEU A 106 3.92 -31.78 -3.62
N LYS A 107 4.01 -32.77 -2.73
CA LYS A 107 4.61 -34.09 -3.02
C LYS A 107 3.85 -34.88 -4.09
N LYS A 108 2.60 -34.51 -4.40
CA LYS A 108 1.80 -35.11 -5.49
C LYS A 108 1.83 -34.29 -6.79
N LEU A 109 2.56 -33.18 -6.81
CA LEU A 109 2.65 -32.25 -7.92
C LEU A 109 4.09 -32.10 -8.40
N ASP A 110 4.28 -32.00 -9.72
CA ASP A 110 5.60 -31.81 -10.33
C ASP A 110 6.04 -30.34 -10.27
N PHE A 111 6.23 -29.80 -9.05
CA PHE A 111 6.62 -28.39 -8.81
C PHE A 111 8.10 -28.24 -8.43
N ASP A 112 8.85 -29.33 -8.42
CA ASP A 112 10.30 -29.35 -8.13
C ASP A 112 11.09 -28.54 -9.16
N VAL A 113 10.53 -28.39 -10.39
CA VAL A 113 11.11 -27.57 -11.43
C VAL A 113 10.16 -26.44 -11.83
N SER A 114 10.65 -25.20 -11.74
CA SER A 114 9.96 -24.04 -12.34
C SER A 114 10.62 -23.65 -13.64
N TYR A 115 9.79 -23.44 -14.69
CA TYR A 115 10.22 -23.07 -16.03
C TYR A 115 9.91 -21.60 -16.28
N PHE A 116 10.78 -20.89 -16.97
CA PHE A 116 10.62 -19.48 -17.28
C PHE A 116 11.00 -19.18 -18.72
N ALA A 117 10.23 -18.29 -19.32
CA ALA A 117 10.54 -17.70 -20.62
C ALA A 117 10.84 -16.21 -20.42
N LYS A 118 12.06 -15.79 -20.78
CA LYS A 118 12.47 -14.39 -20.70
C LYS A 118 12.18 -13.69 -22.02
N GLY A 119 11.18 -12.81 -22.00
CA GLY A 119 10.94 -11.88 -23.08
C GLY A 119 11.98 -10.74 -23.11
N ARG A 120 11.71 -9.69 -23.88
CA ARG A 120 12.63 -8.53 -23.97
C ARG A 120 12.77 -7.78 -22.65
N ILE A 121 11.71 -7.74 -21.82
CA ILE A 121 11.64 -6.92 -20.59
C ILE A 121 11.18 -7.73 -19.38
N SER A 122 10.21 -8.64 -19.53
CA SER A 122 9.65 -9.44 -18.43
C SER A 122 10.01 -10.91 -18.56
N THR A 123 10.09 -11.59 -17.41
CA THR A 123 10.23 -13.05 -17.31
C THR A 123 8.90 -13.65 -16.89
N VAL A 124 8.39 -14.60 -17.65
CA VAL A 124 7.10 -15.25 -17.41
C VAL A 124 7.33 -16.71 -17.02
N GLU A 125 6.70 -17.14 -15.91
CA GLU A 125 6.69 -18.53 -15.50
C GLU A 125 5.79 -19.33 -16.43
N GLN A 126 6.30 -20.46 -16.93
CA GLN A 126 5.56 -21.40 -17.77
C GLN A 126 5.21 -22.65 -16.96
N TYR A 127 4.03 -23.22 -17.17
CA TYR A 127 3.59 -24.46 -16.58
C TYR A 127 2.59 -25.17 -17.52
N GLY A 128 2.88 -26.42 -17.86
CA GLY A 128 2.05 -27.26 -18.74
C GLY A 128 2.28 -27.10 -20.25
N ASP A 129 2.82 -25.94 -20.70
CA ASP A 129 3.12 -25.67 -22.12
C ASP A 129 4.62 -25.43 -22.36
N ASN A 130 5.49 -25.93 -21.47
CA ASN A 130 6.93 -25.78 -21.58
C ASN A 130 7.48 -26.58 -22.76
N PRO A 131 8.44 -26.04 -23.52
CA PRO A 131 9.00 -26.73 -24.67
C PRO A 131 9.87 -27.95 -24.28
N PHE A 132 10.31 -28.03 -23.04
CA PHE A 132 11.10 -29.15 -22.50
C PHE A 132 10.72 -29.44 -21.04
N THR A 133 11.05 -30.63 -20.58
CA THR A 133 10.91 -31.07 -19.19
C THR A 133 12.29 -31.44 -18.65
N VAL A 134 12.54 -31.10 -17.39
CA VAL A 134 13.74 -31.51 -16.65
C VAL A 134 13.36 -32.66 -15.72
N GLU A 135 13.97 -33.80 -15.92
CA GLU A 135 13.85 -34.96 -15.04
C GLU A 135 15.02 -34.99 -14.08
N ILE A 136 14.74 -34.91 -12.79
CA ILE A 136 15.72 -34.87 -11.70
C ILE A 136 16.02 -36.33 -11.27
N ASP A 137 17.29 -36.62 -11.00
CA ASP A 137 17.66 -37.85 -10.29
C ASP A 137 17.51 -37.59 -8.79
N TYR A 138 16.42 -38.11 -8.22
CA TYR A 138 16.09 -37.96 -6.79
C TYR A 138 17.00 -38.78 -5.85
N SER A 139 17.83 -39.65 -6.37
CA SER A 139 18.78 -40.45 -5.56
C SER A 139 20.02 -39.65 -5.16
N GLU A 140 20.27 -38.53 -5.81
CA GLU A 140 21.44 -37.68 -5.57
C GLU A 140 21.01 -36.26 -5.14
N PRO A 141 21.72 -35.64 -4.15
CA PRO A 141 21.44 -34.27 -3.77
C PRO A 141 21.70 -33.28 -4.90
N GLN A 142 20.77 -32.29 -5.09
CA GLN A 142 20.79 -31.33 -6.18
C GLN A 142 21.00 -29.90 -5.69
N MET A 143 21.61 -29.04 -6.51
CA MET A 143 21.68 -27.60 -6.23
C MET A 143 20.34 -26.95 -6.53
N VAL A 144 19.69 -26.35 -5.52
CA VAL A 144 18.40 -25.66 -5.64
C VAL A 144 18.55 -24.14 -5.64
N GLY A 145 17.57 -23.45 -6.22
CA GLY A 145 17.51 -22.00 -6.26
C GLY A 145 18.35 -21.36 -7.38
N VAL A 146 19.16 -22.15 -8.10
CA VAL A 146 19.97 -21.67 -9.25
C VAL A 146 19.09 -21.57 -10.50
N VAL A 147 19.26 -20.48 -11.26
CA VAL A 147 18.60 -20.30 -12.56
C VAL A 147 19.50 -20.81 -13.67
N TYR A 148 19.05 -21.85 -14.35
CA TYR A 148 19.72 -22.44 -15.50
C TYR A 148 19.15 -21.86 -16.79
N ASN A 149 20.01 -21.33 -17.65
CA ASN A 149 19.65 -20.85 -18.98
C ASN A 149 19.81 -21.97 -20.01
N VAL A 150 18.80 -22.20 -20.82
CA VAL A 150 18.78 -23.18 -21.89
C VAL A 150 18.67 -22.46 -23.22
N ALA A 151 19.74 -22.46 -24.00
CA ALA A 151 19.76 -21.89 -25.36
C ALA A 151 19.73 -23.03 -26.36
N LEU A 152 18.66 -23.09 -27.18
CA LEU A 152 18.48 -24.09 -28.22
C LEU A 152 19.42 -23.80 -29.41
N LEU A 153 20.07 -24.83 -29.95
CA LEU A 153 20.99 -24.76 -31.09
C LEU A 153 20.33 -25.35 -32.34
N ASP A 154 20.82 -24.89 -33.53
CA ASP A 154 20.24 -25.27 -34.81
C ASP A 154 20.40 -26.75 -35.15
N ASP A 155 21.36 -27.42 -34.50
CA ASP A 155 21.69 -28.84 -34.70
C ASP A 155 20.91 -29.80 -33.78
N GLY A 156 19.85 -29.33 -33.11
CA GLY A 156 19.05 -30.15 -32.22
C GLY A 156 19.69 -30.38 -30.83
N ARG A 157 20.77 -29.67 -30.54
CA ARG A 157 21.42 -29.64 -29.22
C ARG A 157 21.00 -28.38 -28.43
N PHE A 158 21.40 -28.28 -27.17
CA PHE A 158 21.25 -27.09 -26.38
C PHE A 158 22.49 -26.74 -25.61
N LYS A 159 22.67 -25.43 -25.39
CA LYS A 159 23.70 -24.92 -24.47
C LYS A 159 23.06 -24.63 -23.12
N LEU A 160 23.58 -25.29 -22.07
CA LEU A 160 23.19 -25.03 -20.69
C LEU A 160 24.21 -24.07 -20.05
N SER A 161 23.73 -23.03 -19.37
CA SER A 161 24.62 -22.13 -18.62
C SER A 161 23.93 -21.68 -17.32
N ALA A 162 24.69 -21.58 -16.25
CA ALA A 162 24.24 -21.03 -14.97
C ALA A 162 25.39 -20.36 -14.24
N GLU A 163 25.12 -19.20 -13.65
CA GLU A 163 26.05 -18.47 -12.79
C GLU A 163 25.32 -18.07 -11.51
N SER A 164 25.95 -18.35 -10.36
CA SER A 164 25.44 -17.96 -9.04
C SER A 164 26.60 -17.79 -8.06
N LYS A 165 26.47 -16.82 -7.14
CA LYS A 165 27.42 -16.62 -6.04
C LYS A 165 27.36 -17.75 -5.00
N GLY A 166 26.27 -18.53 -4.99
CA GLY A 166 26.11 -19.68 -4.13
C GLY A 166 24.75 -20.33 -4.30
N ALA A 167 24.68 -21.65 -4.02
CA ALA A 167 23.45 -22.43 -4.00
C ALA A 167 23.42 -23.36 -2.80
N ALA A 168 22.23 -23.64 -2.30
CA ALA A 168 22.00 -24.71 -1.34
C ALA A 168 21.96 -26.05 -2.07
N ILE A 169 22.49 -27.08 -1.41
CA ILE A 169 22.41 -28.45 -1.87
C ILE A 169 21.30 -29.13 -1.08
N TYR A 170 20.31 -29.68 -1.78
CA TYR A 170 19.09 -30.24 -1.21
C TYR A 170 18.96 -31.70 -1.60
N ASP A 171 18.69 -32.52 -0.60
CA ASP A 171 18.37 -33.92 -0.76
C ASP A 171 16.85 -34.09 -0.85
N PHE A 172 16.37 -34.42 -2.03
CA PHE A 172 14.92 -34.57 -2.30
C PHE A 172 14.35 -35.88 -1.69
N ALA A 173 15.17 -36.88 -1.47
CA ALA A 173 14.71 -38.14 -0.87
C ALA A 173 14.40 -37.98 0.64
N ASN A 174 15.17 -37.13 1.31
CA ASN A 174 15.05 -36.89 2.75
C ASN A 174 14.48 -35.51 3.11
N ASP A 175 14.12 -34.70 2.11
CA ASP A 175 13.58 -33.35 2.26
C ASP A 175 14.45 -32.42 3.14
N MET A 176 15.79 -32.50 2.99
CA MET A 176 16.74 -31.79 3.85
C MET A 176 17.87 -31.10 3.08
N PHE A 177 18.37 -30.00 3.66
CA PHE A 177 19.57 -29.35 3.16
C PHE A 177 20.81 -30.06 3.66
N VAL A 178 21.70 -30.46 2.74
CA VAL A 178 22.93 -31.21 3.07
C VAL A 178 24.20 -30.37 2.94
N GLY A 179 24.12 -29.18 2.33
CA GLY A 179 25.27 -28.29 2.19
C GLY A 179 25.00 -27.04 1.40
N ARG A 180 26.09 -26.30 1.10
CA ARG A 180 26.07 -25.12 0.24
C ARG A 180 27.33 -25.14 -0.64
N LYS A 181 27.17 -24.71 -1.89
CA LYS A 181 28.28 -24.53 -2.86
C LYS A 181 28.37 -23.06 -3.24
N GLU A 182 29.59 -22.54 -3.20
CA GLU A 182 29.89 -21.14 -3.61
C GLU A 182 30.46 -21.12 -5.04
N ASN A 183 30.29 -19.94 -5.69
CA ASN A 183 30.85 -19.64 -7.01
C ASN A 183 30.54 -20.70 -8.08
N ILE A 184 29.25 -20.79 -8.41
CA ILE A 184 28.74 -21.71 -9.43
C ILE A 184 28.92 -21.07 -10.80
N ALA A 185 29.63 -21.73 -11.68
CA ALA A 185 29.74 -21.40 -13.10
C ALA A 185 29.61 -22.70 -13.89
N ILE A 186 28.51 -22.87 -14.60
CA ILE A 186 28.19 -24.03 -15.42
C ILE A 186 28.07 -23.55 -16.85
N SER A 187 28.78 -24.18 -17.80
CA SER A 187 28.60 -23.94 -19.22
C SER A 187 28.95 -25.21 -19.99
N GLY A 188 28.03 -25.69 -20.81
CA GLY A 188 28.26 -26.88 -21.63
C GLY A 188 27.20 -27.00 -22.75
N VAL A 189 27.52 -27.81 -23.76
CA VAL A 189 26.60 -28.17 -24.85
C VAL A 189 26.25 -29.64 -24.72
N TYR A 190 24.95 -29.97 -24.77
CA TYR A 190 24.43 -31.31 -24.51
C TYR A 190 23.36 -31.67 -25.56
N ASN A 191 23.11 -32.98 -25.75
CA ASN A 191 21.95 -33.47 -26.49
C ASN A 191 20.73 -33.60 -25.56
N PHE A 192 19.54 -33.49 -26.11
CA PHE A 192 18.32 -33.81 -25.36
C PHE A 192 18.28 -35.28 -24.99
N GLY A 193 17.88 -35.59 -23.75
CA GLY A 193 17.83 -36.95 -23.23
C GLY A 193 19.14 -37.41 -22.54
N ASP A 194 20.28 -36.72 -22.77
CA ASP A 194 21.53 -37.06 -22.09
C ASP A 194 21.44 -36.70 -20.60
N THR A 195 22.02 -37.56 -19.75
CA THR A 195 22.15 -37.28 -18.32
C THR A 195 23.30 -36.32 -18.07
N ILE A 196 22.95 -35.15 -17.59
CA ILE A 196 23.90 -34.07 -17.27
C ILE A 196 24.37 -34.30 -15.84
N ARG A 197 25.68 -34.53 -15.67
CA ARG A 197 26.36 -34.59 -14.39
C ARG A 197 27.31 -33.43 -14.24
N ASN A 198 27.04 -32.47 -13.38
CA ASN A 198 27.88 -31.32 -13.16
C ASN A 198 27.91 -30.96 -11.64
N GLY A 199 28.94 -31.46 -10.95
CA GLY A 199 29.03 -31.32 -9.51
C GLY A 199 27.93 -32.07 -8.80
N ASN A 200 27.14 -31.34 -8.04
CA ASN A 200 25.98 -31.86 -7.31
C ASN A 200 24.65 -31.82 -8.11
N ASN A 201 24.70 -31.76 -9.45
CA ASN A 201 23.50 -31.79 -10.28
C ASN A 201 23.48 -33.03 -11.15
N VAL A 202 22.42 -33.77 -11.05
CA VAL A 202 22.15 -34.93 -11.92
C VAL A 202 20.72 -34.85 -12.41
N PHE A 203 20.55 -34.42 -13.67
CA PHE A 203 19.27 -34.31 -14.30
C PHE A 203 19.40 -34.50 -15.83
N ARG A 204 18.28 -34.72 -16.51
CA ARG A 204 18.22 -34.74 -17.98
C ARG A 204 17.13 -33.80 -18.49
N ILE A 205 17.33 -33.27 -19.69
CA ILE A 205 16.40 -32.38 -20.35
C ILE A 205 15.80 -33.09 -21.54
N ILE A 206 14.47 -33.21 -21.58
CA ILE A 206 13.72 -33.93 -22.61
C ILE A 206 12.81 -32.93 -23.32
N LEU A 207 12.72 -33.04 -24.66
CA LEU A 207 11.81 -32.21 -25.46
C LEU A 207 10.35 -32.67 -25.29
N ASN A 208 9.47 -31.69 -25.13
CA ASN A 208 8.05 -31.94 -25.05
C ASN A 208 7.38 -31.91 -26.44
N LYS A 209 6.18 -32.50 -26.54
CA LYS A 209 5.35 -32.49 -27.78
C LYS A 209 5.00 -31.07 -28.28
N HIS A 210 5.03 -30.08 -27.41
CA HIS A 210 4.73 -28.68 -27.72
C HIS A 210 5.96 -27.87 -28.17
N TYR A 211 7.13 -28.51 -28.29
CA TYR A 211 8.34 -27.92 -28.80
C TYR A 211 8.18 -27.47 -30.26
N ASN A 212 8.56 -26.21 -30.52
CA ASN A 212 8.67 -25.66 -31.86
C ASN A 212 9.93 -24.80 -31.94
N TYR A 213 10.90 -25.26 -32.73
CA TYR A 213 12.22 -24.63 -32.85
C TYR A 213 12.11 -23.17 -33.30
N ASP A 214 11.31 -22.82 -34.30
CA ASP A 214 11.21 -21.46 -34.84
C ASP A 214 10.68 -20.45 -33.85
N ARG A 215 9.84 -20.89 -32.93
CA ARG A 215 9.30 -20.07 -31.83
C ARG A 215 10.25 -20.04 -30.64
N ASP A 216 10.72 -21.19 -30.22
CA ASP A 216 11.35 -21.40 -28.90
C ASP A 216 12.84 -21.02 -28.91
N SER A 217 13.54 -21.13 -30.08
CA SER A 217 14.93 -20.67 -30.27
C SER A 217 15.09 -19.16 -30.10
N LYS A 218 14.03 -18.37 -30.39
CA LYS A 218 14.03 -16.90 -30.23
C LYS A 218 13.78 -16.44 -28.79
N THR A 219 13.40 -17.37 -27.91
CA THR A 219 13.04 -17.11 -26.52
C THR A 219 14.15 -17.59 -25.60
N LYS A 220 14.58 -16.75 -24.65
CA LYS A 220 15.53 -17.18 -23.62
C LYS A 220 14.79 -18.05 -22.61
N LEU A 221 14.99 -19.34 -22.70
CA LEU A 221 14.38 -20.35 -21.84
C LEU A 221 15.24 -20.57 -20.59
N MET A 222 14.61 -20.74 -19.45
CA MET A 222 15.27 -20.94 -18.17
C MET A 222 14.49 -21.92 -17.31
N PHE A 223 15.17 -22.61 -16.41
CA PHE A 223 14.53 -23.38 -15.35
C PHE A 223 15.26 -23.21 -14.01
N ARG A 224 14.59 -23.58 -12.95
CA ARG A 224 15.12 -23.55 -11.59
C ARG A 224 14.58 -24.73 -10.82
N LEU A 225 15.47 -25.42 -10.09
CA LEU A 225 15.10 -26.45 -9.14
C LEU A 225 14.69 -25.80 -7.81
N ASN A 226 13.57 -26.24 -7.26
CA ASN A 226 12.97 -25.68 -6.04
C ASN A 226 12.99 -26.73 -4.94
N ASP A 227 13.44 -26.36 -3.76
CA ASP A 227 13.22 -27.13 -2.54
C ASP A 227 11.78 -27.01 -2.03
N LEU A 228 11.35 -27.98 -1.23
CA LEU A 228 9.98 -28.03 -0.71
C LEU A 228 9.58 -26.79 0.09
N ASN A 229 10.50 -26.23 0.91
CA ASN A 229 10.23 -25.02 1.68
C ASN A 229 9.97 -23.79 0.80
N SER A 230 10.76 -23.66 -0.28
CA SER A 230 10.57 -22.61 -1.27
C SER A 230 9.23 -22.75 -2.01
N GLN A 231 8.83 -23.99 -2.32
CA GLN A 231 7.52 -24.26 -2.94
C GLN A 231 6.37 -23.91 -2.00
N ILE A 232 6.43 -24.32 -0.72
CA ILE A 232 5.43 -23.95 0.30
C ILE A 232 5.32 -22.43 0.41
N LYS A 233 6.46 -21.72 0.45
CA LYS A 233 6.49 -20.25 0.50
C LYS A 233 5.85 -19.61 -0.74
N MET A 234 6.07 -20.15 -1.93
CA MET A 234 5.43 -19.66 -3.18
C MET A 234 3.91 -19.79 -3.13
N MET A 235 3.38 -20.83 -2.47
CA MET A 235 1.94 -21.07 -2.32
C MET A 235 1.33 -20.44 -1.07
N SER A 236 2.11 -19.71 -0.24
CA SER A 236 1.65 -19.08 1.00
C SER A 236 0.67 -17.90 0.78
N ASN A 237 0.56 -17.37 -0.44
CA ASN A 237 -0.39 -16.29 -0.77
C ASN A 237 -1.84 -16.78 -0.88
N MET A 238 -2.18 -17.80 -0.07
CA MET A 238 -3.52 -18.37 0.02
C MET A 238 -4.33 -17.66 1.10
N SER A 239 -5.59 -17.34 0.78
CA SER A 239 -6.57 -16.83 1.72
C SER A 239 -7.75 -17.80 1.82
N VAL A 240 -8.11 -18.17 3.03
CA VAL A 240 -9.27 -19.00 3.32
C VAL A 240 -10.20 -18.18 4.21
N ALA A 241 -11.46 -18.06 3.80
CA ALA A 241 -12.48 -17.33 4.52
C ALA A 241 -13.86 -17.96 4.31
N THR A 242 -14.77 -17.77 5.26
CA THR A 242 -16.19 -18.15 5.08
C THR A 242 -16.86 -17.20 4.08
N THR A 243 -17.78 -17.70 3.28
CA THR A 243 -18.54 -16.89 2.30
C THR A 243 -19.44 -15.86 2.96
N SER A 244 -19.91 -16.14 4.18
CA SER A 244 -20.63 -15.21 5.07
C SER A 244 -20.34 -15.55 6.54
N LYS A 245 -20.71 -14.64 7.47
CA LYS A 245 -20.45 -14.85 8.91
C LYS A 245 -21.06 -16.12 9.51
N GLU A 246 -22.09 -16.66 8.90
CA GLU A 246 -22.82 -17.84 9.38
C GLU A 246 -22.69 -19.05 8.44
N SER A 247 -21.90 -18.94 7.38
CA SER A 247 -21.74 -19.99 6.38
C SER A 247 -20.69 -21.00 6.81
N THR A 248 -21.00 -22.27 6.55
CA THR A 248 -20.06 -23.39 6.60
C THR A 248 -19.35 -23.63 5.27
N ILE A 249 -19.58 -22.75 4.28
CA ILE A 249 -18.88 -22.78 2.99
C ILE A 249 -17.62 -21.92 3.07
N LEU A 250 -16.47 -22.54 2.81
CA LEU A 250 -15.19 -21.88 2.75
C LEU A 250 -14.86 -21.47 1.31
N LEU A 251 -14.47 -20.23 1.12
CA LEU A 251 -13.87 -19.73 -0.10
C LEU A 251 -12.34 -19.77 0.05
N VAL A 252 -11.70 -20.66 -0.68
CA VAL A 252 -10.24 -20.79 -0.73
C VAL A 252 -9.75 -20.06 -1.97
N THR A 253 -8.87 -19.07 -1.77
CA THR A 253 -8.38 -18.20 -2.84
C THR A 253 -6.87 -18.25 -2.87
N LEU A 254 -6.28 -18.45 -4.06
CA LEU A 254 -4.84 -18.46 -4.26
C LEU A 254 -4.42 -17.43 -5.31
N LYS A 255 -3.30 -16.73 -5.04
CA LYS A 255 -2.71 -15.75 -5.95
C LYS A 255 -1.33 -16.22 -6.41
N GLY A 256 -1.03 -16.02 -7.69
CA GLY A 256 0.28 -16.37 -8.24
C GLY A 256 0.51 -15.86 -9.65
N SER A 257 1.71 -16.08 -10.18
CA SER A 257 2.16 -15.60 -11.50
C SER A 257 1.61 -16.43 -12.66
N ASN A 258 1.41 -17.74 -12.46
CA ASN A 258 0.95 -18.64 -13.49
C ASN A 258 -0.45 -19.20 -13.18
N PRO A 259 -1.47 -18.91 -14.01
CA PRO A 259 -2.85 -19.31 -13.77
C PRO A 259 -3.04 -20.84 -13.71
N ARG A 260 -2.37 -21.61 -14.58
CA ARG A 260 -2.48 -23.08 -14.59
C ARG A 260 -1.88 -23.69 -13.33
N LYS A 261 -0.69 -23.22 -12.92
CA LYS A 261 0.01 -23.72 -11.74
C LYS A 261 -0.82 -23.53 -10.46
N ILE A 262 -1.37 -22.32 -10.24
CA ILE A 262 -2.21 -22.03 -9.07
C ILE A 262 -3.53 -22.81 -9.09
N THR A 263 -4.13 -23.04 -10.27
CA THR A 263 -5.35 -23.85 -10.42
C THR A 263 -5.08 -25.31 -10.09
N THR A 264 -4.00 -25.89 -10.62
CA THR A 264 -3.61 -27.28 -10.34
C THR A 264 -3.31 -27.48 -8.85
N TYR A 265 -2.54 -26.56 -8.25
CA TYR A 265 -2.26 -26.62 -6.81
C TYR A 265 -3.53 -26.53 -5.95
N LEU A 266 -4.41 -25.57 -6.24
CA LEU A 266 -5.61 -25.37 -5.44
C LEU A 266 -6.57 -26.57 -5.53
N ASN A 267 -6.74 -27.16 -6.70
CA ASN A 267 -7.55 -28.37 -6.86
C ASN A 267 -6.96 -29.56 -6.11
N GLN A 268 -5.64 -29.76 -6.21
CA GLN A 268 -4.98 -30.84 -5.46
C GLN A 268 -5.06 -30.62 -3.95
N LEU A 269 -4.90 -29.36 -3.48
CA LEU A 269 -5.04 -29.02 -2.06
C LEU A 269 -6.44 -29.35 -1.54
N CYS A 270 -7.47 -28.95 -2.26
CA CYS A 270 -8.85 -29.24 -1.90
C CYS A 270 -9.13 -30.75 -1.91
N SER A 271 -8.57 -31.48 -2.86
CA SER A 271 -8.67 -32.95 -2.93
C SER A 271 -7.96 -33.62 -1.75
N GLU A 272 -6.73 -33.19 -1.40
CA GLU A 272 -6.00 -33.72 -0.24
C GLU A 272 -6.69 -33.41 1.07
N PHE A 273 -7.33 -32.25 1.18
CA PHE A 273 -8.11 -31.87 2.34
C PHE A 273 -9.31 -32.81 2.55
N VAL A 274 -10.07 -33.08 1.49
CA VAL A 274 -11.20 -34.02 1.52
C VAL A 274 -10.75 -35.45 1.79
N LEU A 275 -9.66 -35.90 1.14
CA LEU A 275 -9.09 -37.25 1.35
C LEU A 275 -8.58 -37.45 2.77
N ARG A 276 -7.99 -36.44 3.37
CA ARG A 276 -7.52 -36.50 4.76
C ARG A 276 -8.64 -36.82 5.74
N ASP A 277 -9.83 -36.20 5.55
CA ASP A 277 -10.99 -36.47 6.40
C ASP A 277 -11.44 -37.93 6.28
N LEU A 278 -11.55 -38.42 5.04
CA LEU A 278 -11.89 -39.80 4.75
C LEU A 278 -10.83 -40.80 5.31
N GLU A 279 -9.54 -40.50 5.13
CA GLU A 279 -8.44 -41.32 5.69
C GLU A 279 -8.52 -41.40 7.20
N SER A 280 -8.83 -40.27 7.88
CA SER A 280 -8.94 -40.22 9.34
C SER A 280 -10.09 -41.12 9.85
N LYS A 281 -11.26 -41.08 9.18
CA LYS A 281 -12.40 -41.94 9.49
C LYS A 281 -12.11 -43.40 9.23
N ASN A 282 -11.49 -43.73 8.12
CA ASN A 282 -11.17 -45.09 7.72
C ASN A 282 -10.10 -45.70 8.63
N ARG A 283 -9.15 -44.93 9.17
CA ARG A 283 -8.08 -45.41 10.03
C ARG A 283 -8.61 -46.12 11.28
N VAL A 284 -9.67 -45.58 11.90
CA VAL A 284 -10.29 -46.20 13.06
C VAL A 284 -10.83 -47.58 12.70
N SER A 285 -11.53 -47.72 11.55
CA SER A 285 -12.05 -48.99 11.07
C SER A 285 -10.91 -49.98 10.68
N GLU A 286 -9.85 -49.46 10.05
CA GLU A 286 -8.65 -50.25 9.69
C GLU A 286 -7.92 -50.82 10.92
N ASN A 287 -7.70 -50.01 11.95
CA ASN A 287 -7.10 -50.46 13.19
C ASN A 287 -7.95 -51.56 13.86
N THR A 288 -9.27 -51.39 13.83
CA THR A 288 -10.21 -52.38 14.34
C THR A 288 -10.15 -53.69 13.56
N ILE A 289 -10.16 -53.62 12.23
CA ILE A 289 -10.04 -54.82 11.38
C ILE A 289 -8.70 -55.53 11.67
N MET A 290 -7.59 -54.78 11.73
CA MET A 290 -6.26 -55.31 12.01
C MET A 290 -6.20 -56.01 13.40
N PHE A 291 -6.80 -55.40 14.44
CA PHE A 291 -6.90 -56.01 15.74
C PHE A 291 -7.68 -57.33 15.70
N ILE A 292 -8.86 -57.33 15.03
CA ILE A 292 -9.70 -58.55 14.92
C ILE A 292 -9.00 -59.63 14.10
N ASP A 293 -8.30 -59.27 13.02
CA ASP A 293 -7.56 -60.22 12.19
C ASP A 293 -6.45 -60.91 13.01
N ASN A 294 -5.74 -60.16 13.85
CA ASN A 294 -4.71 -60.73 14.75
C ASN A 294 -5.31 -61.71 15.78
N GLU A 295 -6.49 -61.40 16.32
CA GLU A 295 -7.18 -62.30 17.29
C GLU A 295 -7.74 -63.53 16.57
N LEU A 296 -8.25 -63.40 15.35
CA LEU A 296 -8.81 -64.50 14.54
C LEU A 296 -7.78 -65.63 14.27
N VAL A 297 -6.50 -65.28 14.05
CA VAL A 297 -5.46 -66.29 13.76
C VAL A 297 -5.35 -67.34 14.87
N GLY A 298 -5.26 -66.92 16.16
CA GLY A 298 -5.18 -67.84 17.29
C GLY A 298 -6.47 -68.59 17.55
N ILE A 299 -7.62 -67.96 17.30
CA ILE A 299 -8.93 -68.58 17.51
C ILE A 299 -9.21 -69.62 16.42
N GLN A 300 -8.84 -69.37 15.18
CA GLN A 300 -9.01 -70.33 14.07
C GLN A 300 -8.19 -71.59 14.31
N GLU A 301 -6.96 -71.48 14.82
CA GLU A 301 -6.15 -72.63 15.18
C GLU A 301 -6.81 -73.48 16.29
N ASN A 302 -7.33 -72.79 17.33
CA ASN A 302 -8.03 -73.44 18.43
C ASN A 302 -9.34 -74.09 17.96
N LEU A 303 -10.10 -73.47 17.06
CA LEU A 303 -11.30 -74.01 16.44
C LEU A 303 -11.00 -75.26 15.66
N ASN A 304 -10.03 -75.22 14.72
CA ASN A 304 -9.62 -76.38 13.94
C ASN A 304 -9.19 -77.56 14.85
N LYS A 305 -8.46 -77.27 15.91
CA LYS A 305 -8.03 -78.32 16.89
C LYS A 305 -9.26 -78.89 17.62
N ALA A 306 -10.15 -78.06 18.11
CA ALA A 306 -11.37 -78.48 18.82
C ALA A 306 -12.29 -79.28 17.89
N GLU A 307 -12.42 -78.95 16.61
CA GLU A 307 -13.17 -79.66 15.58
C GLU A 307 -12.56 -81.05 15.33
N VAL A 308 -11.25 -81.12 15.15
CA VAL A 308 -10.58 -82.42 14.97
C VAL A 308 -10.72 -83.30 16.19
N ASP A 309 -10.52 -82.77 17.41
CA ASP A 309 -10.72 -83.46 18.65
C ASP A 309 -12.12 -83.98 18.81
N LEU A 310 -13.15 -83.25 18.50
CA LEU A 310 -14.57 -83.62 18.52
C LEU A 310 -14.86 -84.74 17.48
N GLN A 311 -14.39 -84.59 16.24
CA GLN A 311 -14.56 -85.51 15.15
C GLN A 311 -13.90 -86.90 15.50
N ASN A 312 -12.69 -86.90 16.02
CA ASN A 312 -12.00 -88.10 16.42
C ASN A 312 -12.73 -88.83 17.54
N PHE A 313 -13.28 -88.08 18.50
CA PHE A 313 -14.09 -88.66 19.57
C PHE A 313 -15.39 -89.24 19.04
N GLN A 314 -16.12 -88.58 18.14
CA GLN A 314 -17.34 -89.07 17.54
C GLN A 314 -17.11 -90.30 16.65
N GLN A 315 -15.98 -90.40 15.89
CA GLN A 315 -15.64 -91.60 15.09
C GLN A 315 -15.27 -92.80 15.95
N GLY A 316 -14.73 -92.62 17.14
CA GLY A 316 -14.33 -93.70 18.06
C GLY A 316 -15.49 -94.24 18.94
N ASN A 317 -16.60 -93.58 18.98
CA ASN A 317 -17.78 -93.93 19.79
C ASN A 317 -19.03 -93.96 18.90
N ASP A 318 -19.51 -95.14 18.54
CA ASP A 318 -20.66 -95.32 17.65
C ASP A 318 -21.87 -94.40 18.10
N PHE A 319 -22.28 -93.54 17.21
CA PHE A 319 -23.37 -92.55 17.26
C PHE A 319 -24.20 -92.50 18.59
N MET A 320 -23.74 -91.83 19.59
CA MET A 320 -24.49 -91.53 20.82
C MET A 320 -25.22 -90.27 20.64
N ASN A 321 -26.58 -90.38 20.62
CA ASN A 321 -27.42 -89.17 20.85
C ASN A 321 -27.37 -88.77 22.33
N LEU A 322 -27.14 -87.52 22.63
CA LEU A 322 -27.29 -86.99 23.97
C LEU A 322 -28.72 -87.31 24.50
N SER A 323 -28.79 -87.67 25.77
CA SER A 323 -30.13 -87.72 26.43
C SER A 323 -30.69 -86.30 26.51
N THR A 324 -32.06 -86.17 26.53
CA THR A 324 -32.67 -84.85 26.59
C THR A 324 -32.13 -84.03 27.76
N GLN A 325 -31.82 -84.62 28.88
CA GLN A 325 -31.23 -83.97 30.02
C GLN A 325 -29.78 -83.47 29.73
N ALA A 326 -29.01 -84.28 29.01
CA ALA A 326 -27.63 -83.86 28.60
C ALA A 326 -27.67 -82.77 27.54
N GLU A 327 -28.64 -82.78 26.64
CA GLU A 327 -28.82 -81.75 25.60
C GLU A 327 -29.21 -80.38 26.23
N ASP A 328 -30.15 -80.39 27.18
CA ASP A 328 -30.57 -79.18 27.92
C ASP A 328 -29.36 -78.58 28.70
N LEU A 329 -28.59 -79.40 29.37
CA LEU A 329 -27.40 -79.02 30.12
C LEU A 329 -26.33 -78.41 29.13
N PHE A 330 -26.13 -79.06 28.00
CA PHE A 330 -25.18 -78.58 26.97
C PHE A 330 -25.64 -77.23 26.42
N ASN A 331 -26.90 -77.07 26.06
CA ASN A 331 -27.41 -75.84 25.54
C ASN A 331 -27.26 -74.66 26.56
N TYR A 332 -27.47 -74.91 27.85
CA TYR A 332 -27.27 -73.95 28.89
C TYR A 332 -25.79 -73.62 29.10
N LEU A 333 -24.91 -74.61 29.09
CA LEU A 333 -23.47 -74.45 29.10
C LEU A 333 -22.97 -73.66 27.89
N LYS A 334 -23.45 -73.95 26.70
CA LYS A 334 -23.11 -73.26 25.45
C LYS A 334 -23.40 -71.78 25.57
N GLU A 335 -24.56 -71.39 26.11
CA GLU A 335 -24.94 -70.01 26.29
C GLU A 335 -24.07 -69.31 27.34
N GLN A 336 -23.74 -69.95 28.49
CA GLN A 336 -22.83 -69.37 29.48
C GLN A 336 -21.42 -69.22 28.94
N GLU A 337 -20.91 -70.17 28.13
CA GLU A 337 -19.62 -70.07 27.48
C GLU A 337 -19.56 -68.99 26.44
N ARG A 338 -20.65 -68.79 25.67
CA ARG A 338 -20.75 -67.67 24.70
C ARG A 338 -20.60 -66.33 25.42
N ARG A 339 -21.36 -66.12 26.49
CA ARG A 339 -21.29 -64.90 27.33
C ARG A 339 -19.90 -64.72 27.94
N ARG A 340 -19.27 -65.82 28.39
CA ARG A 340 -17.91 -65.80 28.93
C ARG A 340 -16.89 -65.41 27.89
N ALA A 341 -17.04 -65.90 26.65
CA ALA A 341 -16.16 -65.58 25.52
C ALA A 341 -16.22 -64.11 25.16
N GLU A 342 -17.44 -63.56 24.99
CA GLU A 342 -17.69 -62.14 24.68
C GLU A 342 -17.10 -61.24 25.77
N LEU A 343 -17.35 -61.53 27.05
CA LEU A 343 -16.82 -60.72 28.18
C LEU A 343 -15.27 -60.80 28.29
N LYS A 344 -14.67 -61.96 28.00
CA LYS A 344 -13.19 -62.06 27.98
C LYS A 344 -12.59 -61.22 26.90
N LEU A 345 -13.20 -61.17 25.73
CA LEU A 345 -12.73 -60.31 24.61
C LEU A 345 -12.88 -58.84 24.98
N ASN A 346 -14.02 -58.46 25.56
CA ASN A 346 -14.22 -57.08 26.04
C ASN A 346 -13.23 -56.71 27.13
N LEU A 347 -12.94 -57.63 28.05
CA LEU A 347 -11.96 -57.39 29.10
C LEU A 347 -10.54 -57.23 28.51
N LYS A 348 -10.17 -58.01 27.49
CA LYS A 348 -8.90 -57.87 26.75
C LYS A 348 -8.85 -56.48 26.13
N TYR A 349 -9.88 -56.12 25.37
CA TYR A 349 -9.95 -54.77 24.75
C TYR A 349 -9.82 -53.62 25.79
N TYR A 350 -10.51 -53.71 26.94
CA TYR A 350 -10.38 -52.71 28.01
C TYR A 350 -8.96 -52.61 28.57
N ASN A 351 -8.24 -53.74 28.71
CA ASN A 351 -6.85 -53.74 29.15
C ASN A 351 -5.93 -53.14 28.10
N ASP A 352 -6.10 -53.48 26.83
CA ASP A 352 -5.33 -52.94 25.73
C ASP A 352 -5.57 -51.41 25.57
N LEU A 353 -6.81 -50.98 25.71
CA LEU A 353 -7.16 -49.57 25.73
C LEU A 353 -6.55 -48.81 26.90
N LYS A 354 -6.55 -49.48 28.11
CA LYS A 354 -5.92 -48.92 29.31
C LYS A 354 -4.42 -48.74 29.11
N GLU A 355 -3.73 -49.77 28.61
CA GLU A 355 -2.32 -49.76 28.32
C GLU A 355 -1.97 -48.65 27.31
N TYR A 356 -2.74 -48.59 26.20
CA TYR A 356 -2.58 -47.53 25.21
C TYR A 356 -2.72 -46.14 25.80
N VAL A 357 -3.80 -45.86 26.54
CA VAL A 357 -4.03 -44.56 27.17
C VAL A 357 -2.96 -44.23 28.21
N THR A 358 -2.30 -45.18 28.80
CA THR A 358 -1.25 -45.01 29.81
C THR A 358 0.11 -44.70 29.17
N GLU A 359 0.49 -45.45 28.11
CA GLU A 359 1.85 -45.49 27.57
C GLU A 359 2.04 -44.67 26.28
N ASN A 360 1.00 -44.52 25.40
CA ASN A 360 1.17 -44.10 24.01
C ASN A 360 0.33 -42.88 23.59
N LEU A 361 0.16 -41.87 24.45
CA LEU A 361 -0.64 -40.69 24.15
C LEU A 361 -0.14 -39.81 22.96
N ASN A 362 1.08 -40.05 22.52
CA ASN A 362 1.65 -39.27 21.41
C ASN A 362 1.24 -39.78 20.01
N GLU A 363 0.56 -40.89 19.92
CA GLU A 363 0.11 -41.51 18.67
C GLU A 363 -1.40 -41.80 18.71
N PRO A 364 -2.27 -40.75 18.68
CA PRO A 364 -3.74 -40.93 18.74
C PRO A 364 -4.29 -41.76 17.58
N ASP A 365 -3.49 -41.94 16.55
CA ASP A 365 -3.83 -42.67 15.34
C ASP A 365 -3.96 -44.19 15.54
N LYS A 366 -3.48 -44.76 16.66
CA LYS A 366 -3.52 -46.19 16.98
C LYS A 366 -4.75 -46.59 17.85
N LEU A 367 -5.59 -45.66 18.23
CA LEU A 367 -6.79 -45.94 19.02
C LEU A 367 -7.81 -46.80 18.24
N ILE A 368 -8.32 -47.83 18.91
CA ILE A 368 -9.42 -48.67 18.42
C ILE A 368 -10.75 -48.14 18.97
N ALA A 369 -11.77 -47.92 18.13
CA ALA A 369 -13.05 -47.45 18.61
C ALA A 369 -13.81 -48.53 19.40
N PRO A 370 -14.33 -48.26 20.62
CA PRO A 370 -15.09 -49.20 21.41
C PRO A 370 -16.37 -49.73 20.68
N SER A 371 -17.02 -48.84 19.94
CA SER A 371 -18.22 -49.17 19.14
C SER A 371 -17.96 -50.22 18.07
N ALA A 372 -16.75 -50.21 17.48
CA ALA A 372 -16.37 -51.20 16.47
C ALA A 372 -16.12 -52.62 17.06
N MET A 373 -15.89 -52.68 18.36
CA MET A 373 -15.81 -53.95 19.12
C MET A 373 -17.20 -54.41 19.68
N GLY A 374 -18.25 -53.73 19.29
CA GLY A 374 -19.63 -53.99 19.76
C GLY A 374 -19.89 -53.49 21.19
N ILE A 375 -19.00 -52.67 21.75
CA ILE A 375 -19.14 -52.11 23.07
C ILE A 375 -20.04 -50.87 22.99
N GLN A 376 -21.28 -51.02 23.43
CA GLN A 376 -22.30 -49.98 23.41
C GLN A 376 -22.30 -49.12 24.69
N GLU A 377 -21.16 -48.58 25.05
CA GLU A 377 -21.02 -47.72 26.22
C GLU A 377 -20.88 -46.26 25.75
N PRO A 378 -21.96 -45.43 25.84
CA PRO A 378 -21.96 -44.07 25.31
C PRO A 378 -20.86 -43.16 25.89
N LEU A 379 -20.58 -43.31 27.21
CA LEU A 379 -19.58 -42.52 27.90
C LEU A 379 -18.17 -42.88 27.43
N LEU A 380 -17.87 -44.18 27.31
CA LEU A 380 -16.55 -44.64 26.81
C LEU A 380 -16.31 -44.13 25.37
N ASN A 381 -17.29 -44.28 24.49
CA ASN A 381 -17.23 -43.81 23.11
C ASN A 381 -17.01 -42.30 23.03
N SER A 382 -17.75 -41.53 23.84
CA SER A 382 -17.64 -40.07 23.94
C SER A 382 -16.24 -39.64 24.41
N LEU A 383 -15.70 -40.28 25.48
CA LEU A 383 -14.37 -39.93 26.03
C LEU A 383 -13.24 -40.28 25.06
N VAL A 384 -13.31 -41.40 24.36
CA VAL A 384 -12.33 -41.78 23.34
C VAL A 384 -12.37 -40.79 22.15
N SER A 385 -13.56 -40.49 21.67
CA SER A 385 -13.72 -39.49 20.59
C SER A 385 -13.18 -38.12 21.01
N LYS A 386 -13.45 -37.69 22.25
CA LYS A 386 -12.93 -36.42 22.78
C LYS A 386 -11.42 -36.39 22.90
N LEU A 387 -10.82 -37.50 23.33
CA LEU A 387 -9.37 -37.61 23.41
C LEU A 387 -8.72 -37.52 22.04
N VAL A 388 -9.27 -38.21 21.03
CA VAL A 388 -8.80 -38.11 19.63
C VAL A 388 -8.91 -36.69 19.11
N GLU A 389 -10.04 -36.01 19.32
CA GLU A 389 -10.27 -34.61 18.92
C GLU A 389 -9.24 -33.67 19.55
N LEU A 390 -9.02 -33.76 20.88
CA LEU A 390 -8.07 -32.92 21.59
C LEU A 390 -6.62 -33.17 21.15
N SER A 391 -6.24 -34.43 20.91
CA SER A 391 -4.92 -34.79 20.42
C SER A 391 -4.68 -34.26 19.01
N SER A 392 -5.68 -34.34 18.13
CA SER A 392 -5.63 -33.74 16.80
C SER A 392 -5.49 -32.21 16.86
N LYS A 393 -6.27 -31.53 17.72
CA LYS A 393 -6.16 -30.07 17.96
C LYS A 393 -4.75 -29.69 18.45
N LYS A 394 -4.18 -30.45 19.39
CA LYS A 394 -2.81 -30.22 19.87
C LYS A 394 -1.80 -30.33 18.72
N SER A 395 -1.89 -31.38 17.91
CA SER A 395 -0.99 -31.58 16.78
C SER A 395 -1.06 -30.44 15.76
N ILE A 396 -2.26 -29.95 15.43
CA ILE A 396 -2.48 -28.80 14.54
C ILE A 396 -1.85 -27.53 15.15
N GLN A 397 -2.08 -27.29 16.45
CA GLN A 397 -1.58 -26.10 17.11
C GLN A 397 -0.07 -26.08 17.26
N LEU A 398 0.58 -27.24 17.42
CA LEU A 398 2.04 -27.37 17.46
C LEU A 398 2.73 -27.07 16.12
N ILE A 399 2.00 -27.13 14.99
CA ILE A 399 2.54 -26.73 13.68
C ILE A 399 2.82 -25.23 13.62
N THR A 400 1.99 -24.41 14.28
CA THR A 400 2.08 -22.94 14.25
C THR A 400 2.63 -22.32 15.51
N SER A 401 2.73 -23.09 16.60
CA SER A 401 3.07 -22.64 17.96
C SER A 401 4.05 -23.57 18.65
N THR A 402 4.70 -23.08 19.70
CA THR A 402 5.56 -23.89 20.56
C THR A 402 4.74 -24.52 21.71
N GLU A 403 5.27 -25.56 22.36
CA GLU A 403 4.66 -26.21 23.54
C GLU A 403 4.34 -25.24 24.69
N LYS A 404 5.02 -24.10 24.76
CA LYS A 404 4.81 -23.07 25.78
C LYS A 404 3.64 -22.13 25.48
N ASN A 405 2.98 -22.26 24.34
CA ASN A 405 1.83 -21.42 24.00
C ASN A 405 0.67 -21.70 24.98
N PRO A 406 0.01 -20.68 25.57
CA PRO A 406 -1.11 -20.85 26.50
C PRO A 406 -2.24 -21.73 25.96
N ILE A 407 -2.51 -21.66 24.64
CA ILE A 407 -3.54 -22.50 24.00
C ILE A 407 -3.12 -23.97 24.03
N VAL A 408 -1.86 -24.29 23.70
CA VAL A 408 -1.33 -25.66 23.76
C VAL A 408 -1.36 -26.18 25.18
N VAL A 409 -0.97 -25.37 26.16
CA VAL A 409 -1.03 -25.72 27.59
C VAL A 409 -2.47 -26.01 28.04
N THR A 410 -3.43 -25.23 27.58
CA THR A 410 -4.86 -25.47 27.88
C THR A 410 -5.36 -26.76 27.27
N ILE A 411 -4.99 -27.05 26.02
CA ILE A 411 -5.33 -28.32 25.37
C ILE A 411 -4.70 -29.50 26.12
N ASP A 412 -3.45 -29.40 26.56
CA ASP A 412 -2.77 -30.43 27.36
C ASP A 412 -3.44 -30.68 28.70
N GLN A 413 -3.93 -29.64 29.36
CA GLN A 413 -4.75 -29.80 30.58
C GLN A 413 -6.05 -30.56 30.30
N GLN A 414 -6.74 -30.23 29.18
CA GLN A 414 -7.97 -30.91 28.78
C GLN A 414 -7.71 -32.38 28.43
N ILE A 415 -6.61 -32.66 27.70
CA ILE A 415 -6.17 -34.02 27.40
C ILE A 415 -5.91 -34.80 28.71
N SER A 416 -5.17 -34.22 29.64
CA SER A 416 -4.86 -34.86 30.93
C SER A 416 -6.13 -35.15 31.75
N GLN A 417 -7.07 -34.23 31.81
CA GLN A 417 -8.33 -34.41 32.50
C GLN A 417 -9.20 -35.50 31.83
N THR A 418 -9.32 -35.43 30.47
CA THR A 418 -10.08 -36.44 29.69
C THR A 418 -9.47 -37.82 29.88
N LYS A 419 -8.13 -37.93 29.85
CA LYS A 419 -7.37 -39.14 30.12
C LYS A 419 -7.71 -39.74 31.50
N GLN A 420 -7.67 -38.91 32.55
CA GLN A 420 -7.96 -39.33 33.89
C GLN A 420 -9.39 -39.93 34.02
N THR A 421 -10.36 -39.19 33.46
CA THR A 421 -11.78 -39.64 33.43
C THR A 421 -11.97 -40.92 32.63
N LEU A 422 -11.26 -41.05 31.49
CA LEU A 422 -11.28 -42.23 30.65
C LEU A 422 -10.67 -43.42 31.38
N LEU A 423 -9.50 -43.29 32.04
CA LEU A 423 -8.87 -44.33 32.80
C LEU A 423 -9.74 -44.82 33.99
N GLU A 424 -10.41 -43.91 34.66
CA GLU A 424 -11.36 -44.21 35.74
C GLU A 424 -12.55 -45.03 35.17
N ASN A 425 -13.14 -44.59 34.05
CA ASN A 425 -14.23 -45.31 33.38
C ASN A 425 -13.78 -46.72 32.93
N ILE A 426 -12.62 -46.85 32.29
CA ILE A 426 -12.04 -48.14 31.86
C ILE A 426 -11.83 -49.05 33.08
N ASN A 427 -11.27 -48.55 34.20
CA ASN A 427 -11.07 -49.35 35.40
C ASN A 427 -12.41 -49.87 35.96
N ASN A 428 -13.46 -49.06 35.96
CA ASN A 428 -14.81 -49.46 36.36
C ASN A 428 -15.34 -50.57 35.44
N MET A 429 -15.16 -50.46 34.11
CA MET A 429 -15.53 -51.49 33.14
C MET A 429 -14.77 -52.80 33.37
N ILE A 430 -13.45 -52.73 33.60
CA ILE A 430 -12.63 -53.89 33.91
C ILE A 430 -13.14 -54.60 35.18
N ASN A 431 -13.44 -53.84 36.25
CA ASN A 431 -13.95 -54.40 37.50
C ASN A 431 -15.30 -55.07 37.31
N ASN A 432 -16.24 -54.40 36.63
CA ASN A 432 -17.56 -54.95 36.32
C ASN A 432 -17.45 -56.22 35.48
N ALA A 433 -16.61 -56.21 34.41
CA ALA A 433 -16.41 -57.39 33.58
C ALA A 433 -15.81 -58.58 34.38
N LYS A 434 -14.87 -58.28 35.30
CA LYS A 434 -14.31 -59.32 36.19
C LYS A 434 -15.34 -59.88 37.15
N LEU A 435 -16.23 -59.05 37.73
CA LEU A 435 -17.30 -59.51 38.60
C LEU A 435 -18.26 -60.42 37.85
N THR A 436 -18.72 -59.97 36.66
CA THR A 436 -19.64 -60.78 35.81
C THR A 436 -18.99 -62.07 35.35
N LEU A 437 -17.68 -62.03 34.98
CA LEU A 437 -16.95 -63.27 34.67
C LEU A 437 -16.86 -64.23 35.85
N LYS A 438 -16.72 -63.73 37.07
CA LYS A 438 -16.73 -64.55 38.29
C LYS A 438 -18.13 -65.20 38.51
N GLU A 439 -19.17 -64.48 38.31
CA GLU A 439 -20.56 -64.98 38.38
C GLU A 439 -20.81 -66.08 37.36
N ILE A 440 -20.46 -65.80 36.04
CA ILE A 440 -20.60 -66.80 34.98
C ILE A 440 -19.74 -68.05 35.29
N ALA A 441 -18.53 -67.87 35.81
CA ALA A 441 -17.67 -69.00 36.22
C ALA A 441 -18.32 -69.84 37.35
N GLY A 442 -19.02 -69.18 38.31
CA GLY A 442 -19.82 -69.85 39.34
C GLY A 442 -20.96 -70.66 38.75
N ASN A 443 -21.71 -70.10 37.81
CA ASN A 443 -22.81 -70.76 37.11
C ASN A 443 -22.30 -71.97 36.31
N ILE A 444 -21.22 -71.81 35.60
CA ILE A 444 -20.57 -72.93 34.85
C ILE A 444 -20.12 -74.00 35.81
N SER A 445 -19.50 -73.67 36.98
CA SER A 445 -19.10 -74.64 37.97
C SER A 445 -20.28 -75.45 38.54
N ASN A 446 -21.40 -74.78 38.78
CA ASN A 446 -22.63 -75.47 39.22
C ASN A 446 -23.17 -76.41 38.14
N LEU A 447 -23.13 -76.03 36.85
CA LEU A 447 -23.52 -76.89 35.76
C LEU A 447 -22.54 -78.07 35.58
N ASP A 448 -21.25 -77.85 35.79
CA ASP A 448 -20.20 -78.94 35.76
C ASP A 448 -20.45 -79.96 36.81
N VAL A 449 -20.97 -79.64 37.99
CA VAL A 449 -21.44 -80.58 39.00
C VAL A 449 -22.54 -81.51 38.46
N GLN A 450 -23.49 -80.89 37.74
CA GLN A 450 -24.62 -81.64 37.15
C GLN A 450 -24.13 -82.52 35.98
N VAL A 451 -23.18 -81.99 35.15
CA VAL A 451 -22.51 -82.80 34.08
C VAL A 451 -21.77 -83.99 34.64
N LYS A 452 -21.20 -83.94 35.82
CA LYS A 452 -20.55 -85.05 36.50
C LYS A 452 -21.46 -86.20 36.84
N SER A 453 -22.74 -85.99 36.96
CA SER A 453 -23.76 -87.02 37.20
C SER A 453 -24.15 -87.77 35.90
N LEU A 454 -23.75 -87.33 34.72
CA LEU A 454 -23.98 -88.04 33.46
C LEU A 454 -23.01 -89.25 33.25
N PRO A 455 -23.39 -90.21 32.37
CA PRO A 455 -22.46 -91.23 31.90
C PRO A 455 -21.15 -90.68 31.37
N GLU A 456 -20.05 -91.44 31.51
CA GLU A 456 -18.69 -90.94 31.19
C GLU A 456 -18.52 -90.51 29.74
N THR A 457 -19.06 -91.20 28.81
CA THR A 457 -19.04 -90.93 27.36
C THR A 457 -19.82 -89.60 27.02
N GLN A 458 -21.01 -89.44 27.63
CA GLN A 458 -21.79 -88.21 27.44
C GLN A 458 -21.07 -86.98 28.08
N ARG A 459 -20.43 -87.16 29.22
CA ARG A 459 -19.64 -86.12 29.87
C ARG A 459 -18.41 -85.75 29.01
N GLN A 460 -17.73 -86.68 28.39
CA GLN A 460 -16.61 -86.45 27.51
C GLN A 460 -17.09 -85.73 26.21
N LEU A 461 -18.18 -86.15 25.62
CA LEU A 461 -18.79 -85.53 24.43
C LEU A 461 -19.13 -84.07 24.73
N ILE A 462 -19.82 -83.79 25.84
CA ILE A 462 -20.11 -82.42 26.24
C ILE A 462 -18.83 -81.61 26.41
N GLY A 463 -17.74 -82.23 26.91
CA GLY A 463 -16.42 -81.56 27.04
C GLY A 463 -15.80 -81.12 25.71
N TYR A 464 -15.89 -81.97 24.68
CA TYR A 464 -15.41 -81.71 23.33
C TYR A 464 -16.32 -80.69 22.61
N GLU A 465 -17.63 -80.90 22.65
CA GLU A 465 -18.63 -80.02 22.08
C GLU A 465 -18.56 -78.63 22.69
N ARG A 466 -18.34 -78.54 23.99
CA ARG A 466 -18.14 -77.23 24.70
C ARG A 466 -16.91 -76.49 24.18
N LYS A 467 -15.74 -77.18 24.01
CA LYS A 467 -14.55 -76.55 23.46
C LYS A 467 -14.74 -76.05 22.05
N PHE A 468 -15.39 -76.91 21.22
CA PHE A 468 -15.74 -76.57 19.84
C PHE A 468 -16.68 -75.37 19.79
N ALA A 469 -17.83 -75.44 20.53
CA ALA A 469 -18.81 -74.34 20.56
C ALA A 469 -18.26 -73.04 21.10
N TYR A 470 -17.34 -73.09 22.09
CA TYR A 470 -16.62 -71.87 22.57
C TYR A 470 -15.81 -71.23 21.48
N SER A 471 -14.97 -72.02 20.77
CA SER A 471 -14.10 -71.49 19.69
C SER A 471 -14.91 -71.02 18.49
N GLU A 472 -15.97 -71.76 18.11
CA GLU A 472 -16.89 -71.42 17.05
C GLU A 472 -17.66 -70.13 17.31
N ASN A 473 -18.24 -70.01 18.53
CA ASN A 473 -18.96 -68.79 18.88
C ASN A 473 -18.05 -67.56 18.89
N LEU A 474 -16.82 -67.69 19.37
CA LEU A 474 -15.84 -66.61 19.38
C LEU A 474 -15.39 -66.23 17.97
N TYR A 475 -15.14 -67.24 17.11
CA TYR A 475 -14.81 -67.04 15.71
C TYR A 475 -15.96 -66.31 14.98
N ASN A 476 -17.17 -66.78 15.11
CA ASN A 476 -18.35 -66.19 14.48
C ASN A 476 -18.59 -64.75 14.96
N PHE A 477 -18.46 -64.49 16.27
CA PHE A 477 -18.57 -63.17 16.84
C PHE A 477 -17.52 -62.19 16.25
N LEU A 478 -16.26 -62.61 16.16
CA LEU A 478 -15.20 -61.80 15.58
C LEU A 478 -15.39 -61.60 14.09
N MET A 479 -15.84 -62.61 13.35
CA MET A 479 -16.16 -62.49 11.93
C MET A 479 -17.32 -61.51 11.67
N GLU A 480 -18.33 -61.50 12.51
CA GLU A 480 -19.42 -60.53 12.47
C GLU A 480 -18.90 -59.13 12.72
N ARG A 481 -18.10 -58.89 13.77
CA ARG A 481 -17.50 -57.61 14.09
C ARG A 481 -16.52 -57.11 12.99
N ARG A 482 -15.76 -58.01 12.39
CA ARG A 482 -14.91 -57.75 11.24
C ARG A 482 -15.73 -57.25 10.06
N SER A 483 -16.86 -57.95 9.76
CA SER A 483 -17.74 -57.57 8.66
C SER A 483 -18.40 -56.21 8.92
N GLU A 484 -18.87 -55.94 10.16
CA GLU A 484 -19.40 -54.63 10.55
C GLU A 484 -18.35 -53.52 10.37
N ALA A 485 -17.10 -53.72 10.82
CA ALA A 485 -16.01 -52.77 10.65
C ALA A 485 -15.67 -52.52 9.16
N GLN A 486 -15.73 -53.58 8.32
CA GLN A 486 -15.58 -53.46 6.87
C GLN A 486 -16.71 -52.67 6.22
N ILE A 487 -17.97 -52.90 6.63
CA ILE A 487 -19.14 -52.16 6.13
C ILE A 487 -19.01 -50.70 6.54
N LEU A 488 -18.66 -50.41 7.80
CA LEU A 488 -18.43 -49.04 8.28
C LEU A 488 -17.33 -48.35 7.46
N LYS A 489 -16.20 -49.02 7.22
CA LYS A 489 -15.14 -48.48 6.34
C LYS A 489 -15.62 -48.19 4.94
N ALA A 490 -16.40 -49.07 4.34
CA ALA A 490 -16.94 -48.91 2.98
C ALA A 490 -18.02 -47.84 2.89
N SER A 491 -18.76 -47.61 3.96
CA SER A 491 -19.86 -46.63 4.05
C SER A 491 -19.38 -45.24 4.43
N ASN A 492 -18.13 -45.06 4.90
CA ASN A 492 -17.58 -43.76 5.26
C ASN A 492 -17.54 -42.85 4.04
N THR A 493 -18.13 -41.67 4.18
CA THR A 493 -18.05 -40.57 3.23
C THR A 493 -17.32 -39.39 3.90
N PRO A 494 -16.59 -38.58 3.13
CA PRO A 494 -16.01 -37.38 3.70
C PRO A 494 -17.10 -36.42 4.20
N ASP A 495 -16.82 -35.68 5.28
CA ASP A 495 -17.73 -34.64 5.76
C ASP A 495 -17.55 -33.34 4.97
N ASN A 496 -16.41 -33.19 4.30
CA ASN A 496 -16.10 -32.03 3.49
C ASN A 496 -16.28 -32.36 2.01
N GLU A 497 -16.83 -31.43 1.25
CA GLU A 497 -17.09 -31.61 -0.18
C GLU A 497 -16.64 -30.37 -0.97
N VAL A 498 -16.00 -30.55 -2.11
CA VAL A 498 -15.66 -29.44 -3.01
C VAL A 498 -16.88 -29.11 -3.87
N ILE A 499 -17.49 -27.95 -3.65
CA ILE A 499 -18.66 -27.48 -4.41
C ILE A 499 -18.21 -27.00 -5.79
N ASP A 500 -17.28 -26.01 -5.78
CA ASP A 500 -16.75 -25.45 -7.01
C ASP A 500 -15.25 -25.73 -7.10
N VAL A 501 -14.86 -26.44 -8.13
CA VAL A 501 -13.44 -26.68 -8.44
C VAL A 501 -12.82 -25.44 -9.07
N ALA A 502 -11.57 -25.18 -8.76
CA ALA A 502 -10.83 -24.11 -9.40
C ALA A 502 -10.72 -24.38 -10.91
N SER A 503 -11.09 -23.40 -11.73
CA SER A 503 -11.07 -23.51 -13.19
C SER A 503 -10.32 -22.33 -13.82
N LEU A 504 -9.65 -22.60 -14.94
CA LEU A 504 -8.97 -21.56 -15.73
C LEU A 504 -9.94 -20.48 -16.24
N SER A 505 -11.21 -20.84 -16.48
CA SER A 505 -12.26 -19.88 -16.89
C SER A 505 -12.62 -18.88 -15.79
N LEU A 506 -12.38 -19.22 -14.52
CA LEU A 506 -12.67 -18.37 -13.34
C LEU A 506 -11.45 -17.59 -12.86
N VAL A 507 -10.30 -17.77 -13.50
CA VAL A 507 -9.08 -17.02 -13.14
C VAL A 507 -9.26 -15.54 -13.47
N ARG A 508 -8.99 -14.68 -12.48
CA ARG A 508 -9.02 -13.22 -12.64
C ARG A 508 -7.63 -12.63 -12.47
N MET A 509 -7.27 -11.69 -13.35
CA MET A 509 -6.06 -10.90 -13.15
C MET A 509 -6.34 -9.83 -12.07
N VAL A 510 -5.57 -9.85 -10.98
CA VAL A 510 -5.72 -8.93 -9.85
C VAL A 510 -4.64 -7.85 -9.80
N SER A 511 -3.53 -8.02 -10.52
CA SER A 511 -2.47 -7.03 -10.67
C SER A 511 -1.86 -7.14 -12.08
N PRO A 512 -1.53 -6.00 -12.71
CA PRO A 512 -1.78 -4.62 -12.30
C PRO A 512 -3.26 -4.21 -12.43
N VAL A 513 -3.75 -3.42 -11.47
CA VAL A 513 -5.10 -2.82 -11.57
C VAL A 513 -5.01 -1.57 -12.41
N VAL A 514 -5.20 -1.73 -13.71
CA VAL A 514 -4.98 -0.69 -14.74
C VAL A 514 -5.63 0.65 -14.38
N MET A 515 -6.91 0.61 -14.02
CA MET A 515 -7.69 1.82 -13.67
C MET A 515 -7.12 2.56 -12.45
N LYS A 516 -6.76 1.83 -11.39
CA LYS A 516 -6.17 2.44 -10.18
C LYS A 516 -4.81 3.07 -10.45
N ASN A 517 -3.98 2.40 -11.26
CA ASN A 517 -2.64 2.90 -11.61
C ASN A 517 -2.72 4.18 -12.44
N TYR A 518 -3.64 4.28 -13.42
CA TYR A 518 -3.86 5.52 -14.16
C TYR A 518 -4.42 6.63 -13.27
N LEU A 519 -5.37 6.33 -12.39
CA LEU A 519 -5.92 7.32 -11.45
C LEU A 519 -4.80 7.88 -10.55
N PHE A 520 -3.96 7.01 -10.02
CA PHE A 520 -2.81 7.43 -9.18
C PHE A 520 -1.77 8.23 -9.99
N ALA A 521 -1.48 7.79 -11.22
CA ALA A 521 -0.55 8.50 -12.10
C ALA A 521 -1.07 9.91 -12.44
N ILE A 522 -2.35 10.05 -12.80
CA ILE A 522 -2.98 11.35 -13.08
C ILE A 522 -2.97 12.26 -11.85
N MET A 523 -3.29 11.70 -10.67
CA MET A 523 -3.26 12.46 -9.42
C MET A 523 -1.85 13.01 -9.14
N LEU A 524 -0.80 12.20 -9.31
CA LEU A 524 0.59 12.66 -9.18
C LEU A 524 0.95 13.70 -10.25
N GLY A 525 0.51 13.50 -11.50
CA GLY A 525 0.74 14.42 -12.61
C GLY A 525 0.13 15.79 -12.40
N LEU A 526 -1.02 15.86 -11.71
CA LEU A 526 -1.67 17.12 -11.32
C LEU A 526 -1.03 17.75 -10.08
N LEU A 527 -0.56 16.96 -9.13
CA LEU A 527 0.00 17.45 -7.86
C LEU A 527 1.35 18.15 -8.04
N ILE A 528 2.20 17.63 -8.94
CA ILE A 528 3.53 18.21 -9.20
C ILE A 528 3.48 19.66 -9.68
N PRO A 529 2.69 20.03 -10.72
CA PRO A 529 2.54 21.43 -11.13
C PRO A 529 1.98 22.33 -10.03
N VAL A 530 0.99 21.83 -9.28
CA VAL A 530 0.42 22.58 -8.15
C VAL A 530 1.48 22.86 -7.10
N ALA A 531 2.24 21.84 -6.69
CA ALA A 531 3.34 22.02 -5.72
C ALA A 531 4.40 23.01 -6.23
N TYR A 532 4.77 22.92 -7.51
CA TYR A 532 5.73 23.85 -8.12
C TYR A 532 5.24 25.31 -8.07
N ILE A 533 3.96 25.56 -8.42
CA ILE A 533 3.38 26.90 -8.42
C ILE A 533 3.31 27.44 -6.98
N LEU A 534 2.90 26.62 -6.02
CA LEU A 534 2.84 27.00 -4.60
C LEU A 534 4.25 27.33 -4.04
N LEU A 535 5.24 26.50 -4.32
CA LEU A 535 6.62 26.74 -3.91
C LEU A 535 7.18 28.02 -4.54
N LYS A 536 6.95 28.23 -5.84
CA LYS A 536 7.39 29.44 -6.55
C LYS A 536 6.78 30.71 -5.95
N GLU A 537 5.50 30.69 -5.59
CA GLU A 537 4.84 31.82 -4.95
C GLU A 537 5.32 32.03 -3.52
N PHE A 538 5.53 30.94 -2.76
CA PHE A 538 6.06 31.01 -1.39
C PHE A 538 7.44 31.65 -1.31
N PHE A 539 8.32 31.36 -2.28
CA PHE A 539 9.65 31.96 -2.35
C PHE A 539 9.70 33.33 -3.03
N ASN A 540 8.56 33.87 -3.49
CA ASN A 540 8.53 35.17 -4.13
C ASN A 540 8.54 36.30 -3.09
N THR A 541 9.66 36.99 -3.00
CA THR A 541 9.88 38.11 -2.09
C THR A 541 9.62 39.48 -2.69
N LYS A 542 9.22 39.55 -3.97
CA LYS A 542 9.06 40.82 -4.69
C LYS A 542 7.61 41.29 -4.75
N VAL A 543 7.41 42.61 -4.80
CA VAL A 543 6.13 43.21 -5.04
C VAL A 543 5.68 42.91 -6.47
N LEU A 544 4.56 42.19 -6.64
CA LEU A 544 4.01 41.85 -7.94
C LEU A 544 2.69 42.53 -8.22
N GLU A 545 1.90 42.79 -7.21
CA GLU A 545 0.54 43.32 -7.34
C GLU A 545 0.33 44.54 -6.41
N ARG A 546 -0.69 45.35 -6.72
CA ARG A 546 -1.10 46.45 -5.87
C ARG A 546 -1.40 46.01 -4.42
N LYS A 547 -2.05 44.86 -4.24
CA LYS A 547 -2.34 44.25 -2.95
C LYS A 547 -1.09 43.99 -2.10
N ASP A 548 0.06 43.72 -2.73
CA ASP A 548 1.34 43.53 -2.00
C ASP A 548 1.80 44.84 -1.33
N VAL A 549 1.50 45.99 -1.93
CA VAL A 549 1.80 47.30 -1.39
C VAL A 549 0.81 47.67 -0.29
N GLU A 550 -0.49 47.43 -0.52
CA GLU A 550 -1.58 47.72 0.45
C GLU A 550 -1.44 46.91 1.75
N LYS A 551 -0.86 45.69 1.68
CA LYS A 551 -0.56 44.89 2.87
C LYS A 551 0.58 45.45 3.73
N VAL A 552 1.51 46.20 3.14
CA VAL A 552 2.70 46.71 3.81
C VAL A 552 2.48 48.09 4.40
N THR A 553 1.63 48.95 3.78
CA THR A 553 1.43 50.34 4.20
C THR A 553 0.00 50.79 4.05
N LYS A 554 -0.39 51.72 4.93
CA LYS A 554 -1.65 52.52 4.83
C LYS A 554 -1.47 53.81 4.04
N PHE A 555 -0.28 54.15 3.56
CA PHE A 555 -0.05 55.33 2.74
C PHE A 555 -0.80 55.23 1.43
N PRO A 556 -1.41 56.34 0.95
CA PRO A 556 -2.21 56.30 -0.26
C PRO A 556 -1.38 56.02 -1.51
N ILE A 557 -1.88 55.15 -2.36
CA ILE A 557 -1.32 54.86 -3.68
C ILE A 557 -1.89 55.91 -4.65
N ILE A 558 -1.09 56.92 -5.00
CA ILE A 558 -1.49 58.07 -5.81
C ILE A 558 -1.38 57.85 -7.31
N GLY A 559 -0.72 56.79 -7.74
CA GLY A 559 -0.65 56.49 -9.17
C GLY A 559 0.03 55.15 -9.48
N GLN A 560 -0.29 54.67 -10.68
CA GLN A 560 0.27 53.44 -11.21
C GLN A 560 0.77 53.69 -12.64
N ILE A 561 2.06 53.46 -12.90
CA ILE A 561 2.69 53.77 -14.19
C ILE A 561 2.94 52.43 -14.91
N PRO A 562 2.38 52.26 -16.15
CA PRO A 562 2.61 51.07 -16.93
C PRO A 562 4.08 50.95 -17.37
N LEU A 563 4.54 49.69 -17.55
CA LEU A 563 5.83 49.42 -18.18
C LEU A 563 5.70 49.74 -19.68
N VAL A 564 6.36 50.79 -20.12
CA VAL A 564 6.40 51.20 -21.53
C VAL A 564 7.62 50.54 -22.17
N LEU A 565 7.39 49.72 -23.20
CA LEU A 565 8.41 49.20 -24.08
C LEU A 565 8.51 50.16 -25.26
N THR A 566 9.39 51.17 -25.16
CA THR A 566 9.64 52.14 -26.25
C THR A 566 10.68 51.62 -27.21
N ASN A 567 10.61 52.04 -28.47
CA ASN A 567 11.66 51.78 -29.47
C ASN A 567 12.99 52.51 -29.14
N HIS A 568 12.98 53.40 -28.13
CA HIS A 568 14.15 54.07 -27.58
C HIS A 568 14.20 53.79 -26.07
N PRO A 569 14.80 52.67 -25.64
CA PRO A 569 14.81 52.25 -24.24
C PRO A 569 15.60 53.20 -23.30
N ASP A 570 16.40 54.09 -23.85
CA ASP A 570 17.24 55.02 -23.09
C ASP A 570 16.60 56.37 -22.80
N SER A 571 15.48 56.74 -23.46
CA SER A 571 14.80 58.01 -23.23
C SER A 571 13.96 57.99 -21.98
N LYS A 572 14.22 58.87 -21.02
CA LYS A 572 13.43 59.05 -19.82
C LYS A 572 12.41 60.20 -19.88
N THR A 573 12.34 60.88 -21.00
CA THR A 573 11.44 62.05 -21.19
C THR A 573 10.11 61.68 -21.89
N LEU A 574 9.50 60.59 -21.42
CA LEU A 574 8.31 60.02 -22.09
C LEU A 574 7.13 60.98 -22.24
N VAL A 575 6.83 61.82 -21.25
CA VAL A 575 5.72 62.77 -21.29
C VAL A 575 5.91 63.82 -22.38
N ILE A 576 7.14 64.18 -22.69
CA ILE A 576 7.48 65.14 -23.76
C ILE A 576 7.40 64.47 -25.13
N GLU A 577 7.97 63.28 -25.28
CA GLU A 577 8.06 62.55 -26.53
C GLU A 577 6.75 61.92 -26.97
N SER A 578 5.95 61.42 -26.02
CA SER A 578 4.69 60.74 -26.26
C SER A 578 3.57 61.26 -25.35
N PRO A 579 3.14 62.52 -25.51
CA PRO A 579 2.18 63.18 -24.58
C PRO A 579 0.79 62.56 -24.58
N LYS A 580 0.41 61.77 -25.59
CA LYS A 580 -0.87 61.06 -25.68
C LYS A 580 -0.82 59.61 -25.19
N SER A 581 0.32 59.18 -24.70
CA SER A 581 0.49 57.78 -24.22
C SER A 581 -0.25 57.53 -22.92
N HIS A 582 -0.63 56.29 -22.68
CA HIS A 582 -1.24 55.84 -21.40
C HIS A 582 -0.36 56.16 -20.17
N ALA A 583 0.95 56.13 -20.34
CA ALA A 583 1.86 56.48 -19.27
C ALA A 583 1.87 58.00 -19.01
N ALA A 584 1.71 58.83 -20.06
CA ALA A 584 1.56 60.27 -19.88
C ALA A 584 0.25 60.61 -19.14
N GLU A 585 -0.86 59.88 -19.43
CA GLU A 585 -2.11 60.04 -18.67
C GLU A 585 -1.93 59.62 -17.21
N ALA A 586 -1.18 58.53 -16.92
CA ALA A 586 -0.86 58.15 -15.55
C ALA A 586 -0.11 59.28 -14.80
N PHE A 587 0.84 59.98 -15.48
CA PHE A 587 1.51 61.15 -14.89
C PHE A 587 0.58 62.34 -14.66
N ARG A 588 -0.41 62.59 -15.56
CA ARG A 588 -1.43 63.60 -15.36
C ARG A 588 -2.29 63.30 -14.13
N SER A 589 -2.68 62.05 -13.97
CA SER A 589 -3.41 61.62 -12.78
C SER A 589 -2.60 61.80 -11.51
N ILE A 590 -1.30 61.40 -11.52
CA ILE A 590 -0.39 61.58 -10.39
C ILE A 590 -0.23 63.05 -10.03
N ARG A 591 -0.05 63.95 -11.01
CA ARG A 591 -0.03 65.41 -10.82
C ARG A 591 -1.30 65.88 -10.12
N THR A 592 -2.48 65.49 -10.61
CA THR A 592 -3.76 65.91 -9.99
C THR A 592 -3.84 65.45 -8.55
N ASN A 593 -3.43 64.21 -8.23
CA ASN A 593 -3.42 63.69 -6.88
C ASN A 593 -2.42 64.44 -5.97
N ILE A 594 -1.23 64.82 -6.47
CA ILE A 594 -0.27 65.65 -5.74
C ILE A 594 -0.83 67.06 -5.49
N ASP A 595 -1.52 67.68 -6.49
CA ASP A 595 -2.14 68.99 -6.33
C ASP A 595 -3.19 68.98 -5.19
N TYR A 596 -3.95 67.91 -5.03
CA TYR A 596 -4.86 67.74 -3.89
C TYR A 596 -4.11 67.60 -2.54
N ILE A 597 -2.93 66.93 -2.50
CA ILE A 597 -2.15 66.76 -1.30
C ILE A 597 -1.54 68.08 -0.82
N VAL A 598 -1.09 68.92 -1.76
CA VAL A 598 -0.45 70.20 -1.48
C VAL A 598 -1.45 71.38 -1.48
N GLN A 599 -2.76 71.08 -1.41
CA GLN A 599 -3.86 72.03 -1.55
C GLN A 599 -3.66 73.25 -0.68
N GLY A 600 -3.87 74.44 -1.31
CA GLY A 600 -3.73 75.73 -0.64
C GLY A 600 -2.35 76.36 -0.67
N LYS A 601 -1.37 75.73 -1.36
CA LYS A 601 -0.03 76.33 -1.54
C LYS A 601 0.18 76.74 -2.99
N GLU A 602 0.51 78.07 -3.20
CA GLU A 602 0.83 78.56 -4.53
C GLU A 602 2.10 78.01 -5.10
N LYS A 603 3.04 77.69 -4.23
CA LYS A 603 4.37 77.11 -4.54
C LYS A 603 4.63 75.86 -3.73
N SER A 604 5.03 74.78 -4.43
CA SER A 604 5.15 73.45 -3.80
C SER A 604 6.43 72.73 -4.12
N THR A 605 6.97 72.07 -3.11
CA THR A 605 8.16 71.23 -3.22
C THR A 605 7.78 69.74 -3.12
N VAL A 606 8.05 68.94 -4.18
CA VAL A 606 7.71 67.53 -4.23
C VAL A 606 9.00 66.70 -4.27
N MET A 607 9.15 65.83 -3.30
CA MET A 607 10.28 64.91 -3.24
C MET A 607 9.91 63.56 -3.86
N VAL A 608 10.78 63.01 -4.69
CA VAL A 608 10.65 61.66 -5.26
C VAL A 608 11.76 60.78 -4.70
N THR A 609 11.37 59.75 -3.94
CA THR A 609 12.28 58.81 -3.30
C THR A 609 11.81 57.35 -3.49
N GLY A 610 12.50 56.37 -2.90
CA GLY A 610 12.15 54.97 -2.95
C GLY A 610 13.19 54.10 -2.22
N ASP A 611 12.94 52.78 -2.12
CA ASP A 611 13.77 51.88 -1.35
C ASP A 611 15.17 51.66 -1.93
N ILE A 612 15.28 51.29 -3.20
CA ILE A 612 16.54 50.92 -3.85
C ILE A 612 16.83 51.68 -5.12
N ALA A 613 18.01 51.58 -5.65
CA ALA A 613 18.32 52.03 -6.99
C ALA A 613 17.48 51.27 -8.04
N SER A 614 17.23 51.88 -9.19
CA SER A 614 16.53 51.31 -10.34
C SER A 614 14.99 51.10 -10.18
N VAL A 615 14.38 51.56 -9.09
CA VAL A 615 12.88 51.61 -9.00
C VAL A 615 12.25 52.63 -9.92
N GLY A 616 13.04 53.55 -10.47
CA GLY A 616 12.59 54.55 -11.45
C GLY A 616 12.42 55.94 -10.88
N LYS A 617 13.05 56.31 -9.73
CA LYS A 617 12.96 57.66 -9.12
C LYS A 617 13.21 58.78 -10.11
N THR A 618 14.39 58.79 -10.75
CA THR A 618 14.78 59.81 -11.74
C THR A 618 13.81 59.84 -12.91
N TYR A 619 13.34 58.68 -13.40
CA TYR A 619 12.35 58.62 -14.47
C TYR A 619 11.00 59.31 -14.07
N ILE A 620 10.56 59.05 -12.83
CA ILE A 620 9.35 59.67 -12.30
C ILE A 620 9.57 61.16 -12.07
N SER A 621 10.74 61.57 -11.50
CA SER A 621 11.07 62.98 -11.23
C SER A 621 11.08 63.80 -12.53
N ILE A 622 11.71 63.29 -13.59
CA ILE A 622 11.76 63.93 -14.91
C ILE A 622 10.34 64.13 -15.49
N ASN A 623 9.56 63.03 -15.56
CA ASN A 623 8.23 63.08 -16.18
C ASN A 623 7.24 63.89 -15.32
N LEU A 624 7.37 63.88 -13.99
CA LEU A 624 6.56 64.69 -13.10
C LEU A 624 6.89 66.20 -13.29
N ALA A 625 8.17 66.57 -13.36
CA ALA A 625 8.56 67.95 -13.63
C ALA A 625 8.10 68.38 -15.01
N SER A 626 8.22 67.51 -16.03
CA SER A 626 7.77 67.77 -17.39
C SER A 626 6.25 68.01 -17.47
N ILE A 627 5.43 67.24 -16.75
CA ILE A 627 3.98 67.39 -16.76
C ILE A 627 3.52 68.71 -16.12
N TYR A 628 4.22 69.17 -15.04
CA TYR A 628 3.96 70.49 -14.46
C TYR A 628 4.36 71.63 -15.42
N ALA A 629 5.51 71.50 -16.06
CA ALA A 629 5.96 72.48 -17.05
C ALA A 629 5.02 72.56 -18.25
N LEU A 630 4.52 71.45 -18.77
CA LEU A 630 3.48 71.40 -19.83
C LEU A 630 2.14 72.02 -19.42
N TYR A 631 1.86 72.01 -18.10
CA TYR A 631 0.66 72.68 -17.55
C TYR A 631 0.87 74.18 -17.36
N GLY A 632 2.01 74.73 -17.81
CA GLY A 632 2.28 76.21 -17.77
C GLY A 632 2.84 76.69 -16.45
N LYS A 633 3.26 75.78 -15.52
CA LYS A 633 3.83 76.16 -14.25
C LYS A 633 5.35 76.30 -14.39
N LYS A 634 5.92 77.33 -13.81
CA LYS A 634 7.41 77.47 -13.70
C LYS A 634 7.96 76.40 -12.80
N THR A 635 8.63 75.40 -13.40
CA THR A 635 9.08 74.22 -12.70
C THR A 635 10.59 74.09 -12.74
N VAL A 636 11.16 73.69 -11.60
CA VAL A 636 12.57 73.28 -11.53
C VAL A 636 12.71 71.86 -11.05
N LEU A 637 13.52 71.05 -11.78
CA LEU A 637 13.91 69.70 -11.41
C LEU A 637 15.33 69.75 -10.76
N VAL A 638 15.42 69.35 -9.52
CA VAL A 638 16.67 69.44 -8.74
C VAL A 638 17.21 68.04 -8.42
N GLY A 639 18.40 67.74 -8.88
CA GLY A 639 19.10 66.50 -8.59
C GLY A 639 19.81 66.50 -7.26
N PHE A 640 19.16 65.92 -6.24
CA PHE A 640 19.75 65.74 -4.89
C PHE A 640 20.40 64.41 -4.65
N ASP A 641 20.53 63.57 -5.69
CA ASP A 641 21.41 62.40 -5.62
C ASP A 641 22.85 62.84 -5.82
N LEU A 642 23.46 63.42 -4.78
CA LEU A 642 24.81 63.90 -4.79
C LEU A 642 25.87 62.77 -4.83
N ARG A 643 25.48 61.54 -4.58
CA ARG A 643 26.37 60.38 -4.55
C ARG A 643 26.52 59.71 -5.90
N LYS A 644 25.42 59.59 -6.66
CA LYS A 644 25.41 58.97 -7.99
C LYS A 644 24.57 59.81 -8.98
N PRO A 645 25.06 61.02 -9.33
CA PRO A 645 24.33 61.94 -10.20
C PRO A 645 24.15 61.34 -11.59
N ARG A 646 22.87 61.29 -12.06
CA ARG A 646 22.51 60.81 -13.40
C ARG A 646 21.63 61.79 -14.17
N LEU A 647 21.03 62.77 -13.51
CA LEU A 647 20.05 63.66 -14.09
C LEU A 647 20.61 64.46 -15.28
N TYR A 648 21.87 64.88 -15.23
CA TYR A 648 22.54 65.60 -16.27
C TYR A 648 22.64 64.83 -17.58
N GLN A 649 22.77 63.51 -17.53
CA GLN A 649 22.86 62.66 -18.72
C GLN A 649 21.55 62.65 -19.51
N GLU A 650 20.40 62.71 -18.83
CA GLU A 650 19.08 62.58 -19.43
C GLU A 650 18.67 63.85 -20.23
N PHE A 651 19.22 64.97 -19.89
CA PHE A 651 18.99 66.25 -20.57
C PHE A 651 20.23 66.74 -21.40
N GLY A 652 21.32 66.01 -21.38
CA GLY A 652 22.58 66.39 -22.04
C GLY A 652 23.19 67.65 -21.44
N LEU A 653 22.99 67.87 -20.13
CA LEU A 653 23.43 69.09 -19.45
C LEU A 653 24.80 68.92 -18.81
N SER A 654 25.42 70.07 -18.46
CA SER A 654 26.70 70.08 -17.74
C SER A 654 26.50 69.76 -16.25
N ASN A 655 27.36 68.90 -15.72
CA ASN A 655 27.41 68.63 -14.27
C ASN A 655 28.68 69.23 -13.59
N LYS A 656 29.33 70.19 -14.22
CA LYS A 656 30.55 70.84 -13.65
C LYS A 656 30.23 71.68 -12.42
N VAL A 657 29.07 72.31 -12.42
CA VAL A 657 28.49 73.08 -11.31
C VAL A 657 27.09 72.58 -11.05
N GLY A 658 26.63 72.63 -9.80
CA GLY A 658 25.29 72.15 -9.43
C GLY A 658 25.00 72.27 -7.94
N VAL A 659 24.06 71.52 -7.43
CA VAL A 659 23.65 71.54 -6.02
C VAL A 659 24.82 71.46 -5.07
N SER A 660 25.76 70.55 -5.28
CA SER A 660 26.91 70.37 -4.42
C SER A 660 27.83 71.61 -4.39
N SER A 661 27.98 72.29 -5.56
CA SER A 661 28.77 73.52 -5.67
C SER A 661 28.10 74.67 -4.97
N TYR A 662 26.80 74.83 -5.06
CA TYR A 662 26.03 75.87 -4.34
C TYR A 662 26.11 75.65 -2.80
N LEU A 663 25.86 74.42 -2.37
CA LEU A 663 25.90 74.05 -0.96
C LEU A 663 27.32 74.25 -0.33
N ALA A 664 28.36 74.04 -1.14
CA ALA A 664 29.76 74.32 -0.74
C ALA A 664 30.14 75.80 -0.87
N ASN A 665 29.20 76.74 -1.16
CA ASN A 665 29.41 78.17 -1.31
C ASN A 665 30.42 78.55 -2.42
N LYS A 666 30.46 77.68 -3.51
CA LYS A 666 31.38 77.85 -4.69
C LYS A 666 30.64 78.35 -5.91
N ALA A 667 29.32 78.45 -5.89
CA ALA A 667 28.47 78.89 -7.01
C ALA A 667 27.22 79.60 -6.50
N SER A 668 26.68 80.57 -7.27
CA SER A 668 25.37 81.20 -7.05
C SER A 668 24.24 80.39 -7.64
N LEU A 669 22.96 80.76 -7.33
CA LEU A 669 21.81 80.09 -7.92
C LEU A 669 21.78 80.24 -9.47
N THR A 670 22.19 81.40 -9.94
CA THR A 670 22.25 81.68 -11.45
C THR A 670 23.23 80.77 -12.17
N ASP A 671 24.30 80.35 -11.51
CA ASP A 671 25.37 79.51 -12.11
C ASP A 671 24.95 78.03 -12.23
N ILE A 672 24.05 77.58 -11.38
CA ILE A 672 23.65 76.16 -11.28
C ILE A 672 22.36 75.83 -12.02
N VAL A 673 21.54 76.84 -12.32
CA VAL A 673 20.27 76.68 -13.06
C VAL A 673 20.60 76.58 -14.55
N GLN A 674 20.12 75.51 -15.19
CA GLN A 674 20.26 75.29 -16.62
C GLN A 674 18.86 75.07 -17.21
N SER A 675 18.61 75.63 -18.40
CA SER A 675 17.36 75.33 -19.14
C SER A 675 17.36 73.90 -19.55
N SER A 676 16.21 73.23 -19.46
CA SER A 676 16.05 71.80 -19.90
C SER A 676 16.31 71.61 -21.43
N GLY A 677 16.28 72.70 -22.19
CA GLY A 677 16.34 72.62 -23.65
C GLY A 677 15.18 71.92 -24.34
N LYS A 678 14.24 71.33 -23.59
CA LYS A 678 13.09 70.58 -24.09
C LYS A 678 11.76 71.31 -23.86
N LEU A 679 11.62 72.05 -22.78
CA LEU A 679 10.39 72.79 -22.40
C LEU A 679 10.78 74.16 -21.85
N PRO A 680 10.13 75.28 -22.30
CA PRO A 680 10.46 76.65 -21.87
C PRO A 680 10.24 76.89 -20.38
N SER A 681 9.29 76.20 -19.77
CA SER A 681 8.90 76.39 -18.35
C SER A 681 9.62 75.39 -17.40
N LEU A 682 10.60 74.60 -17.93
CA LEU A 682 11.34 73.62 -17.15
C LEU A 682 12.85 73.95 -17.10
N ASP A 683 13.29 74.23 -15.89
CA ASP A 683 14.70 74.38 -15.58
C ASP A 683 15.20 73.15 -14.79
N VAL A 684 16.50 72.84 -14.93
CA VAL A 684 17.11 71.71 -14.30
C VAL A 684 18.33 72.16 -13.51
N ILE A 685 18.45 71.70 -12.27
CA ILE A 685 19.66 71.93 -11.46
C ILE A 685 20.29 70.54 -11.24
N CYS A 686 21.43 70.31 -11.85
CA CYS A 686 22.21 69.09 -11.71
C CYS A 686 22.84 68.98 -10.33
N ALA A 687 23.17 67.78 -9.90
CA ALA A 687 23.77 67.54 -8.60
C ALA A 687 25.17 68.16 -8.43
N GLY A 688 25.86 68.42 -9.52
CA GLY A 688 27.26 68.90 -9.53
C GLY A 688 28.28 67.80 -9.25
N PRO A 689 29.54 68.11 -9.05
CA PRO A 689 30.60 67.20 -8.69
C PRO A 689 30.27 66.47 -7.37
N VAL A 690 30.60 65.15 -7.30
CA VAL A 690 30.35 64.35 -6.09
C VAL A 690 31.19 64.88 -4.92
N PRO A 691 30.55 65.37 -3.84
CA PRO A 691 31.27 65.87 -2.70
C PRO A 691 31.71 64.76 -1.74
N PRO A 692 32.74 64.91 -0.92
CA PRO A 692 33.15 63.92 0.10
C PRO A 692 32.13 63.74 1.21
N ASN A 693 31.33 64.76 1.58
CA ASN A 693 30.38 64.81 2.69
C ASN A 693 28.99 65.25 2.27
N PRO A 694 28.24 64.48 1.46
CA PRO A 694 26.93 64.85 0.94
C PRO A 694 25.90 65.18 2.01
N ALA A 695 25.77 64.34 3.08
CA ALA A 695 24.82 64.54 4.17
C ALA A 695 25.02 65.85 4.96
N GLU A 696 26.26 66.23 5.23
CA GLU A 696 26.61 67.44 5.92
C GLU A 696 26.23 68.69 5.11
N LEU A 697 26.53 68.66 3.83
CA LEU A 697 26.15 69.74 2.90
C LEU A 697 24.64 69.91 2.83
N ILE A 698 23.84 68.84 2.77
CA ILE A 698 22.36 68.84 2.79
C ILE A 698 21.84 69.38 4.14
N ALA A 699 22.50 69.03 5.27
CA ALA A 699 22.13 69.55 6.59
C ALA A 699 22.51 71.01 6.84
N SER A 700 23.33 71.61 6.00
CA SER A 700 23.82 72.96 6.18
C SER A 700 22.74 74.07 6.02
N LYS A 701 22.97 75.28 6.59
CA LYS A 701 22.08 76.47 6.43
C LYS A 701 21.92 76.84 4.95
N ARG A 702 22.94 76.57 4.15
CA ARG A 702 22.97 76.86 2.73
C ARG A 702 21.91 76.07 1.94
N CYS A 703 21.53 74.89 2.39
CA CYS A 703 20.45 74.13 1.79
C CYS A 703 19.08 74.85 2.02
N ALA A 704 18.84 75.42 3.23
CA ALA A 704 17.63 76.16 3.48
C ALA A 704 17.56 77.46 2.63
N GLU A 705 18.68 78.15 2.42
CA GLU A 705 18.78 79.30 1.53
C GLU A 705 18.44 78.90 0.07
N LEU A 706 18.94 77.77 -0.40
CA LEU A 706 18.65 77.25 -1.73
C LEU A 706 17.13 77.13 -1.93
N PHE A 707 16.43 76.46 -0.97
CA PHE A 707 15.00 76.28 -1.13
C PHE A 707 14.19 77.56 -0.99
N ALA A 708 14.67 78.55 -0.18
CA ALA A 708 14.09 79.88 -0.10
C ALA A 708 14.13 80.58 -1.46
N GLU A 709 15.35 80.67 -2.06
CA GLU A 709 15.58 81.28 -3.36
C GLU A 709 14.80 80.56 -4.49
N LEU A 710 14.72 79.20 -4.45
CA LEU A 710 13.96 78.45 -5.46
C LEU A 710 12.45 78.71 -5.32
N LYS A 711 11.91 78.80 -4.11
CA LYS A 711 10.49 79.11 -3.87
C LYS A 711 10.06 80.51 -4.33
N GLU A 712 11.01 81.45 -4.41
CA GLU A 712 10.74 82.80 -4.96
C GLU A 712 10.55 82.76 -6.47
N LYS A 713 11.29 81.92 -7.18
CA LYS A 713 11.36 81.81 -8.65
C LYS A 713 10.41 80.83 -9.35
N TYR A 714 10.14 79.72 -8.68
CA TYR A 714 9.41 78.57 -9.23
C TYR A 714 8.11 78.30 -8.51
N ASP A 715 7.10 77.78 -9.27
CA ASP A 715 5.85 77.34 -8.73
C ASP A 715 5.97 75.93 -8.17
N TYR A 716 6.74 75.04 -8.90
CA TYR A 716 7.00 73.68 -8.48
C TYR A 716 8.49 73.37 -8.45
N ILE A 717 8.95 72.78 -7.37
CA ILE A 717 10.29 72.25 -7.18
C ILE A 717 10.21 70.73 -7.04
N ILE A 718 10.70 69.99 -8.05
CA ILE A 718 10.71 68.54 -8.04
C ILE A 718 12.12 68.07 -7.67
N MET A 719 12.23 67.29 -6.62
CA MET A 719 13.52 66.78 -6.15
C MET A 719 13.70 65.28 -6.49
N ASP A 720 14.76 64.98 -7.23
CA ASP A 720 15.25 63.61 -7.46
C ASP A 720 16.23 63.24 -6.37
N THR A 721 15.88 62.28 -5.51
CA THR A 721 16.68 61.97 -4.30
C THR A 721 17.27 60.54 -4.32
N PRO A 722 18.33 60.28 -3.55
CA PRO A 722 18.89 58.93 -3.44
C PRO A 722 17.91 57.95 -2.74
N PRO A 723 18.17 56.60 -2.83
CA PRO A 723 17.30 55.63 -2.20
C PRO A 723 17.38 55.68 -0.67
N LEU A 724 16.21 55.61 0.00
CA LEU A 724 16.06 55.65 1.45
C LEU A 724 16.74 54.48 2.19
N ALA A 725 16.70 53.28 1.59
CA ALA A 725 17.31 52.10 2.23
C ALA A 725 18.85 52.16 2.32
N LEU A 726 19.51 53.03 1.56
CA LEU A 726 20.94 53.10 1.48
C LEU A 726 21.54 54.26 2.22
N VAL A 727 20.83 55.41 2.30
CA VAL A 727 21.36 56.65 2.82
C VAL A 727 20.31 57.53 3.46
N THR A 728 20.67 58.30 4.47
CA THR A 728 19.82 59.21 5.23
C THR A 728 19.58 60.57 4.54
N ASP A 729 20.27 60.82 3.42
CA ASP A 729 20.25 62.09 2.71
C ASP A 729 18.85 62.55 2.36
N SER A 730 18.01 61.60 1.88
CA SER A 730 16.58 61.87 1.57
C SER A 730 15.76 62.27 2.80
N LEU A 731 16.05 61.72 3.98
CA LEU A 731 15.36 62.06 5.23
C LEU A 731 15.68 63.49 5.68
N LEU A 732 16.92 64.01 5.43
CA LEU A 732 17.30 65.37 5.71
C LEU A 732 16.56 66.38 4.82
N LEU A 733 16.13 65.96 3.63
CA LEU A 733 15.42 66.80 2.65
C LEU A 733 13.92 66.91 2.94
N VAL A 734 13.34 65.96 3.65
CA VAL A 734 11.87 65.86 3.92
C VAL A 734 11.35 67.17 4.52
N LYS A 735 12.09 67.85 5.42
CA LYS A 735 11.69 69.10 6.05
C LYS A 735 11.46 70.26 5.10
N TYR A 736 11.96 70.20 3.84
CA TYR A 736 11.76 71.20 2.80
C TYR A 736 10.63 70.85 1.86
N CYS A 737 10.00 69.66 2.01
CA CYS A 737 9.01 69.14 1.09
C CYS A 737 7.60 69.39 1.58
N ASP A 738 6.72 69.68 0.63
CA ASP A 738 5.27 69.76 0.82
C ASP A 738 4.58 68.44 0.55
N ALA A 739 5.15 67.65 -0.34
CA ALA A 739 4.70 66.28 -0.63
C ALA A 739 5.91 65.33 -0.83
N THR A 740 5.84 64.15 -0.22
CA THR A 740 6.84 63.08 -0.43
C THR A 740 6.20 61.96 -1.23
N THR A 741 6.79 61.61 -2.39
CA THR A 741 6.37 60.49 -3.21
C THR A 741 7.38 59.35 -3.12
N TYR A 742 6.86 58.18 -2.83
CA TYR A 742 7.67 56.95 -2.66
C TYR A 742 7.42 55.96 -3.80
N VAL A 743 8.46 55.63 -4.52
CA VAL A 743 8.40 54.81 -5.71
C VAL A 743 8.65 53.35 -5.40
N VAL A 744 7.69 52.50 -5.76
CA VAL A 744 7.76 51.03 -5.70
C VAL A 744 7.71 50.49 -7.13
N ARG A 745 8.55 49.54 -7.50
CA ARG A 745 8.56 48.99 -8.87
C ARG A 745 8.17 47.51 -8.86
N GLN A 746 7.18 47.16 -9.71
CA GLN A 746 6.73 45.79 -9.88
C GLN A 746 7.87 44.87 -10.31
N GLY A 747 8.02 43.68 -9.65
CA GLY A 747 9.03 42.71 -9.93
C GLY A 747 10.47 43.06 -9.52
N VAL A 748 10.69 44.28 -8.97
CA VAL A 748 12.02 44.78 -8.55
C VAL A 748 12.08 45.01 -7.04
N THR A 749 11.13 45.77 -6.50
CA THR A 749 11.05 46.11 -5.07
C THR A 749 10.86 44.85 -4.23
N ASN A 750 11.69 44.67 -3.20
CA ASN A 750 11.57 43.58 -2.24
C ASN A 750 10.59 43.95 -1.12
N LYS A 751 9.57 43.12 -0.87
CA LYS A 751 8.53 43.35 0.15
C LYS A 751 9.09 43.66 1.54
N LYS A 752 10.15 42.96 1.97
CA LYS A 752 10.78 43.16 3.28
C LYS A 752 11.50 44.50 3.38
N VAL A 753 12.31 44.85 2.35
CA VAL A 753 13.02 46.13 2.32
C VAL A 753 12.04 47.29 2.28
N PHE A 754 11.02 47.19 1.43
CA PHE A 754 9.92 48.14 1.38
C PHE A 754 9.25 48.30 2.76
N GLY A 755 8.91 47.19 3.43
CA GLY A 755 8.32 47.22 4.77
C GLY A 755 9.19 47.96 5.78
N TYR A 756 10.52 47.70 5.79
CA TYR A 756 11.44 48.41 6.68
C TYR A 756 11.49 49.93 6.41
N CYS A 757 11.56 50.34 5.14
CA CYS A 757 11.58 51.74 4.78
C CYS A 757 10.28 52.47 5.14
N ILE A 758 9.14 51.83 4.91
CA ILE A 758 7.82 52.39 5.26
C ILE A 758 7.70 52.55 6.78
N LYS A 759 8.09 51.54 7.52
CA LYS A 759 8.04 51.57 8.98
C LYS A 759 8.91 52.72 9.54
N ASP A 760 10.14 52.91 9.00
CA ASP A 760 11.00 54.04 9.40
C ASP A 760 10.37 55.39 9.10
N LEU A 761 9.66 55.55 7.96
CA LEU A 761 8.91 56.79 7.66
C LEU A 761 7.75 56.99 8.62
N GLU A 762 6.97 55.98 8.94
CA GLU A 762 5.84 56.04 9.87
C GLU A 762 6.29 56.39 11.29
N GLU A 763 7.37 55.77 11.80
CA GLU A 763 7.95 56.02 13.12
C GLU A 763 8.46 57.48 13.26
N ARG A 764 8.90 58.10 12.15
CA ARG A 764 9.32 59.51 12.09
C ARG A 764 8.17 60.47 11.86
N GLY A 765 6.93 59.98 11.67
CA GLY A 765 5.77 60.79 11.38
C GLY A 765 5.77 61.40 9.94
N ILE A 766 6.57 60.85 9.02
CA ILE A 766 6.69 61.32 7.65
C ILE A 766 5.59 60.68 6.80
N LYS A 767 4.70 61.47 6.25
CA LYS A 767 3.67 61.03 5.33
C LYS A 767 4.25 60.84 3.93
N ALA A 768 4.07 59.67 3.37
CA ALA A 768 4.51 59.37 2.00
C ALA A 768 3.31 59.00 1.11
N ASN A 769 3.44 59.20 -0.19
CA ASN A 769 2.45 58.88 -1.20
C ASN A 769 3.08 57.88 -2.18
N ILE A 770 2.45 56.72 -2.36
CA ILE A 770 3.06 55.62 -3.09
C ILE A 770 2.77 55.73 -4.59
N ILE A 771 3.82 55.59 -5.42
CA ILE A 771 3.68 55.41 -6.87
C ILE A 771 4.20 54.04 -7.23
N ILE A 772 3.36 53.21 -7.88
CA ILE A 772 3.74 51.90 -8.37
C ILE A 772 4.19 52.03 -9.82
N ASN A 773 5.45 51.78 -10.08
CA ASN A 773 6.08 51.93 -11.37
C ASN A 773 6.27 50.58 -12.08
N GLY A 774 6.23 50.58 -13.41
CA GLY A 774 6.58 49.45 -14.26
C GLY A 774 5.58 48.32 -14.26
N ILE A 775 4.28 48.64 -14.19
CA ILE A 775 3.22 47.63 -14.17
C ILE A 775 3.12 46.96 -15.53
N LYS A 776 3.25 45.63 -15.51
CA LYS A 776 3.03 44.78 -16.71
C LYS A 776 1.55 44.43 -16.79
N TYR A 777 0.87 44.84 -17.81
CA TYR A 777 -0.46 44.36 -18.11
C TYR A 777 -0.32 43.08 -18.95
N SER A 778 -0.58 41.90 -18.32
CA SER A 778 -0.53 40.64 -19.05
C SER A 778 -1.92 40.25 -19.55
N GLY A 779 -2.12 40.29 -20.90
CA GLY A 779 -3.24 39.69 -21.61
C GLY A 779 -4.55 40.51 -21.68
N THR A 780 -5.42 40.10 -22.55
CA THR A 780 -6.73 40.72 -22.91
C THR A 780 -7.69 40.88 -21.71
N TYR A 781 -7.47 40.15 -20.63
CA TYR A 781 -8.24 40.24 -19.37
C TYR A 781 -7.71 41.29 -18.39
N GLY A 782 -6.48 41.73 -18.50
CA GLY A 782 -5.84 42.70 -17.59
C GLY A 782 -6.38 44.12 -17.76
N TYR A 783 -6.81 44.50 -18.97
CA TYR A 783 -7.32 45.83 -19.28
C TYR A 783 -8.65 46.18 -18.59
N ARG A 784 -9.48 45.19 -18.32
CA ARG A 784 -10.86 45.41 -17.79
C ARG A 784 -10.90 45.57 -16.27
N TYR A 785 -9.87 45.10 -15.53
CA TYR A 785 -9.87 45.12 -14.06
C TYR A 785 -9.06 46.26 -13.44
N SER A 786 -8.17 46.93 -14.20
CA SER A 786 -7.31 48.00 -13.64
C SER A 786 -7.99 49.38 -13.62
N TYR A 787 -9.00 49.61 -14.42
CA TYR A 787 -9.73 50.85 -14.47
C TYR A 787 -10.97 50.92 -13.54
N GLY A 788 -11.28 49.87 -12.80
CA GLY A 788 -12.52 49.74 -12.04
C GLY A 788 -12.53 50.24 -10.61
N TYR A 789 -11.42 50.73 -10.06
CA TYR A 789 -11.36 51.28 -8.69
C TYR A 789 -10.65 52.64 -8.63
N GLY A 790 -11.27 53.60 -9.16
CA GLY A 790 -10.96 55.02 -8.94
C GLY A 790 -12.25 55.78 -8.79
N TYR A 791 -12.55 56.18 -7.57
CA TYR A 791 -13.56 57.13 -7.13
C TYR A 791 -14.62 57.52 -8.17
N GLY A 792 -15.86 57.05 -8.02
CA GLY A 792 -16.98 57.46 -8.80
C GLY A 792 -18.29 57.22 -8.08
N TYR A 793 -18.74 58.13 -7.24
CA TYR A 793 -20.15 58.35 -7.02
C TYR A 793 -20.70 58.88 -8.35
N GLY A 794 -21.68 58.15 -8.93
CA GLY A 794 -22.27 58.66 -10.16
C GLY A 794 -23.25 57.68 -10.76
N TYR A 795 -24.50 57.95 -10.58
CA TYR A 795 -25.73 57.38 -11.16
C TYR A 795 -25.59 56.93 -12.59
N GLY A 796 -26.24 55.78 -12.87
CA GLY A 796 -26.34 55.16 -14.17
C GLY A 796 -27.09 56.00 -15.19
N TYR A 797 -26.95 55.66 -16.41
CA TYR A 797 -27.82 55.53 -17.56
C TYR A 797 -27.02 55.49 -18.83
N GLY A 798 -27.25 54.49 -19.63
CA GLY A 798 -27.45 54.64 -21.08
C GLY A 798 -26.26 54.42 -22.00
N ASN A 799 -26.40 53.28 -22.69
CA ASN A 799 -26.20 53.13 -24.15
C ASN A 799 -25.07 53.87 -24.90
N SER A 800 -24.30 53.05 -25.57
CA SER A 800 -24.02 53.09 -26.99
C SER A 800 -23.36 54.32 -27.56
N TYR A 801 -22.36 54.10 -28.22
CA TYR A 801 -21.85 54.56 -29.53
C TYR A 801 -20.36 54.75 -29.51
N GLY A 802 -19.72 53.90 -30.28
CA GLY A 802 -18.34 54.06 -30.71
C GLY A 802 -18.30 55.32 -31.66
N TYR A 803 -17.19 55.99 -31.60
CA TYR A 803 -16.66 56.73 -32.77
C TYR A 803 -15.20 57.06 -32.55
N TYR A 804 -14.47 56.95 -33.70
CA TYR A 804 -13.10 57.31 -34.02
C TYR A 804 -12.05 56.23 -33.65
N GLY A 805 -11.29 55.76 -34.60
CA GLY A 805 -11.17 56.02 -36.04
C GLY A 805 -10.26 54.94 -36.61
N SER A 806 -10.72 54.33 -37.64
CA SER A 806 -9.94 53.64 -38.65
C SER A 806 -9.23 54.66 -39.51
N ASP A 807 -7.98 54.41 -39.78
CA ASP A 807 -7.47 54.65 -41.14
C ASP A 807 -6.18 53.85 -41.37
N GLU A 808 -6.31 53.05 -42.43
CA GLU A 808 -5.34 52.65 -43.41
C GLU A 808 -4.17 51.69 -43.00
N LYS A 809 -4.18 50.48 -43.50
CA LYS A 809 -3.70 50.14 -44.85
C LYS A 809 -4.12 48.75 -45.31
N GLN A 810 -4.99 48.79 -46.33
CA GLN A 810 -5.04 47.76 -47.38
C GLN A 810 -3.69 47.75 -48.14
N LYS A 811 -3.19 46.58 -48.43
CA LYS A 811 -2.70 46.14 -49.75
C LYS A 811 -2.08 44.75 -49.63
N ASP A 812 -2.77 43.86 -50.26
CA ASP A 812 -2.32 43.01 -51.40
C ASP A 812 -1.11 42.08 -51.10
N ASN A 813 -1.33 40.79 -51.15
CA ASN A 813 -1.20 40.08 -52.43
C ASN A 813 -1.59 38.59 -52.29
N ASP A 814 -2.31 38.22 -53.33
CA ASP A 814 -2.45 36.85 -53.84
C ASP A 814 -1.15 36.09 -54.02
N ALA A 815 -1.34 34.77 -54.17
CA ALA A 815 -0.52 33.78 -54.85
C ALA A 815 0.54 33.00 -54.03
N SER A 816 0.23 31.90 -53.75
CA SER A 816 0.56 30.53 -54.21
C SER A 816 0.52 29.55 -53.07
#